data_d2787e67f684e670c870d12311c5e6ba
#
_entry.id   d2787e67f684e670c870d12311c5e6ba
#
_cell.length_a   1.000
_cell.length_b   1.000
_cell.length_c   1.000
_cell.angle_alpha   90.00
_cell.angle_beta   90.00
_cell.angle_gamma   90.00
#
_symmetry.space_group_name_H-M   'P 1'
#
loop_
_entity.id
_entity.type
_entity.pdbx_description
1 polymer ?
#
loop_
_entity_poly.entity_id
_entity_poly.type
_entity_poly.pdbx_seq_one_letter_code
_entity_poly.pdbx_strand_id
1 'polypeptide(L)'
;MPPPELSGNRHRWGKRLLIASFALLAWAVVIFATGGFLLDLGPVRVSSRNASRVLVLALALAVIAWRLAYRQWVARRLQQIPSALRRTDESIRFSAATFERVSGPAALGIAAVLLAVAVRYGSRVAGGADAFGYVSESVLWMHGILGIDQAFAAPLPWPNALGSFVPLAYRLGANGVMGPTVAPGLPLLMALAGLFSACGPYLVVPLCGAVLVAATFDLGRRIFSTPTALIASALVACSPVVVFESLVVMADVPAAAMWMCALAAAARATPRSALAAGLFAGAGVLIRPNLLPLALFPWLLSIVRESRPGSMAVRTGLFAAGSVPAALLIAWVNHRLYGSALSSGYGDLGGVFALQHAAANLRLYPGWWLESHGAIAFLFLAAFVRGRWYTLERVALVGYAGCVFVLYVFYLPFDQWWYLRFLIPAIPIAFLLTADVLVEATRRSPSLRLAVLIAFAAVAGGHSLRFIGSKDILNNTMAEKRRYLDAAVHIDRTVPPEAAILAMQHSGSVRYYTGRLTMRWDVLDPASLDRAVDALRTRGVAVYALLESWEEADFRKRFAGQRSLEMLTAGAASISEDGELHLYPLTGAKAPGRAAVIPRAPDDGCVGASPRFVEPEAARRLSRNLSDPSTRIPGTSSTAPSGRLSAR
;
A
#
# COMPACT_ATOMS: atom_id res chain seq x y z
N MET A 1 -12.99 -53.48 -13.40
CA MET A 1 -12.87 -54.03 -12.03
C MET A 1 -13.46 -53.03 -11.06
N PRO A 2 -14.38 -53.42 -10.18
CA PRO A 2 -14.90 -52.55 -9.14
C PRO A 2 -13.77 -52.17 -8.18
N PRO A 3 -13.86 -51.00 -7.51
CA PRO A 3 -12.83 -50.56 -6.58
C PRO A 3 -12.72 -51.54 -5.42
N PRO A 4 -11.50 -51.83 -4.91
CA PRO A 4 -11.35 -52.66 -3.74
C PRO A 4 -12.12 -52.05 -2.59
N GLU A 5 -12.76 -52.91 -1.79
CA GLU A 5 -13.60 -52.58 -0.65
C GLU A 5 -12.84 -51.67 0.38
N LEU A 6 -12.96 -50.38 0.14
CA LEU A 6 -12.80 -49.40 1.23
C LEU A 6 -14.05 -49.58 2.11
N SER A 7 -13.88 -49.66 3.41
CA SER A 7 -14.96 -49.83 4.39
C SER A 7 -16.19 -49.04 3.91
N GLY A 8 -17.31 -49.72 3.62
CA GLY A 8 -18.43 -49.21 2.80
C GLY A 8 -19.04 -47.88 3.23
N ASN A 9 -18.74 -47.46 4.44
CA ASN A 9 -19.17 -46.17 4.99
C ASN A 9 -18.34 -44.95 4.45
N ARG A 10 -17.02 -45.04 4.35
CA ARG A 10 -16.17 -43.90 3.88
C ARG A 10 -16.43 -43.58 2.41
N HIS A 11 -16.68 -44.59 1.57
CA HIS A 11 -16.99 -44.38 0.16
C HIS A 11 -18.39 -43.75 -0.03
N ARG A 12 -19.38 -44.15 0.75
CA ARG A 12 -20.74 -43.59 0.72
C ARG A 12 -20.74 -42.12 1.15
N TRP A 13 -20.03 -41.77 2.22
CA TRP A 13 -19.86 -40.37 2.66
C TRP A 13 -19.11 -39.53 1.65
N GLY A 14 -18.01 -40.00 1.08
CA GLY A 14 -17.28 -39.28 0.05
C GLY A 14 -18.11 -39.00 -1.19
N LYS A 15 -18.99 -39.94 -1.62
CA LYS A 15 -19.93 -39.77 -2.73
C LYS A 15 -20.98 -38.69 -2.41
N ARG A 16 -21.56 -38.71 -1.21
CA ARG A 16 -22.54 -37.70 -0.78
C ARG A 16 -21.91 -36.29 -0.69
N LEU A 17 -20.73 -36.19 -0.14
CA LEU A 17 -19.99 -34.89 -0.05
C LEU A 17 -19.61 -34.35 -1.44
N LEU A 18 -19.24 -35.21 -2.37
CA LEU A 18 -18.95 -34.80 -3.76
C LEU A 18 -20.21 -34.29 -4.48
N ILE A 19 -21.34 -34.99 -4.33
CA ILE A 19 -22.64 -34.56 -4.89
C ILE A 19 -23.04 -33.20 -4.26
N ALA A 20 -22.92 -33.04 -2.95
CA ALA A 20 -23.18 -31.78 -2.26
C ALA A 20 -22.27 -30.66 -2.77
N SER A 21 -20.98 -30.94 -2.98
CA SER A 21 -20.02 -30.00 -3.55
C SER A 21 -20.44 -29.56 -4.98
N PHE A 22 -20.83 -30.48 -5.86
CA PHE A 22 -21.29 -30.13 -7.20
C PHE A 22 -22.61 -29.34 -7.19
N ALA A 23 -23.54 -29.68 -6.30
CA ALA A 23 -24.77 -28.92 -6.11
C ALA A 23 -24.51 -27.48 -5.65
N LEU A 24 -23.58 -27.30 -4.69
CA LEU A 24 -23.18 -25.97 -4.25
C LEU A 24 -22.40 -25.21 -5.31
N LEU A 25 -21.59 -25.88 -6.13
CA LEU A 25 -20.90 -25.26 -7.25
C LEU A 25 -21.89 -24.75 -8.30
N ALA A 26 -22.86 -25.58 -8.68
CA ALA A 26 -23.94 -25.19 -9.60
C ALA A 26 -24.74 -24.01 -9.02
N TRP A 27 -25.05 -24.07 -7.73
CA TRP A 27 -25.73 -22.98 -7.02
C TRP A 27 -24.91 -21.68 -6.99
N ALA A 28 -23.61 -21.76 -6.76
CA ALA A 28 -22.72 -20.58 -6.82
C ALA A 28 -22.72 -19.95 -8.23
N VAL A 29 -22.78 -20.77 -9.29
CA VAL A 29 -22.90 -20.27 -10.68
C VAL A 29 -24.24 -19.58 -10.89
N VAL A 30 -25.34 -20.13 -10.37
CA VAL A 30 -26.68 -19.50 -10.45
C VAL A 30 -26.68 -18.16 -9.72
N ILE A 31 -26.15 -18.10 -8.50
CA ILE A 31 -26.04 -16.85 -7.75
C ILE A 31 -25.20 -15.81 -8.52
N PHE A 32 -24.10 -16.26 -9.14
CA PHE A 32 -23.23 -15.38 -9.93
C PHE A 32 -23.95 -14.83 -11.17
N ALA A 33 -24.75 -15.67 -11.86
CA ALA A 33 -25.47 -15.29 -13.06
C ALA A 33 -26.72 -14.44 -12.79
N THR A 34 -27.41 -14.66 -11.66
CA THR A 34 -28.70 -14.02 -11.33
C THR A 34 -28.62 -12.92 -10.26
N GLY A 35 -27.45 -12.74 -9.63
CA GLY A 35 -27.30 -11.87 -8.45
C GLY A 35 -27.84 -12.47 -7.15
N GLY A 36 -28.35 -13.72 -7.19
CA GLY A 36 -28.92 -14.42 -6.05
C GLY A 36 -30.32 -13.93 -5.64
N PHE A 37 -30.83 -14.45 -4.53
CA PHE A 37 -32.14 -14.05 -4.00
C PHE A 37 -32.12 -13.73 -2.51
N LEU A 38 -33.12 -12.98 -2.08
CA LEU A 38 -33.43 -12.73 -0.69
C LEU A 38 -34.87 -13.21 -0.45
N LEU A 39 -35.05 -14.19 0.44
CA LEU A 39 -36.35 -14.65 0.91
C LEU A 39 -36.56 -14.13 2.32
N ASP A 40 -37.61 -13.34 2.51
CA ASP A 40 -38.06 -12.85 3.80
C ASP A 40 -39.25 -13.69 4.25
N LEU A 41 -39.04 -14.55 5.25
CA LEU A 41 -40.06 -15.47 5.79
C LEU A 41 -40.50 -15.00 7.19
N GLY A 42 -40.62 -13.70 7.40
CA GLY A 42 -41.00 -13.12 8.67
C GLY A 42 -39.80 -13.07 9.64
N PRO A 43 -39.77 -13.91 10.71
CA PRO A 43 -38.67 -13.85 11.68
C PRO A 43 -37.33 -14.38 11.13
N VAL A 44 -37.31 -15.04 9.95
CA VAL A 44 -36.12 -15.63 9.34
C VAL A 44 -35.86 -15.04 7.96
N ARG A 45 -34.75 -14.33 7.82
CA ARG A 45 -34.26 -13.86 6.51
C ARG A 45 -33.24 -14.83 5.93
N VAL A 46 -33.58 -15.48 4.82
CA VAL A 46 -32.67 -16.34 4.07
C VAL A 46 -32.11 -15.55 2.89
N SER A 47 -30.80 -15.26 2.94
CA SER A 47 -30.10 -14.56 1.85
C SER A 47 -29.12 -15.48 1.18
N SER A 48 -29.23 -15.61 -0.16
CA SER A 48 -28.27 -16.33 -1.01
C SER A 48 -27.76 -15.41 -2.11
N ARG A 49 -27.13 -14.29 -1.71
CA ARG A 49 -26.54 -13.28 -2.64
C ARG A 49 -25.03 -13.40 -2.79
N ASN A 50 -24.38 -14.20 -1.96
CA ASN A 50 -22.93 -14.28 -1.94
C ASN A 50 -22.43 -15.59 -2.54
N ALA A 51 -22.20 -15.60 -3.86
CA ALA A 51 -21.68 -16.75 -4.61
C ALA A 51 -20.35 -17.26 -4.04
N SER A 52 -19.51 -16.38 -3.51
CA SER A 52 -18.19 -16.72 -2.99
C SER A 52 -18.25 -17.61 -1.74
N ARG A 53 -19.20 -17.37 -0.83
CA ARG A 53 -19.38 -18.23 0.36
C ARG A 53 -19.79 -19.64 0.00
N VAL A 54 -20.69 -19.75 -0.98
CA VAL A 54 -21.18 -21.04 -1.48
C VAL A 54 -20.05 -21.79 -2.19
N LEU A 55 -19.22 -21.07 -2.95
CA LEU A 55 -18.06 -21.63 -3.65
C LEU A 55 -16.99 -22.15 -2.70
N VAL A 56 -16.66 -21.40 -1.65
CA VAL A 56 -15.70 -21.83 -0.61
C VAL A 56 -16.19 -23.10 0.08
N LEU A 57 -17.48 -23.16 0.42
CA LEU A 57 -18.07 -24.35 1.02
C LEU A 57 -18.05 -25.54 0.05
N ALA A 58 -18.35 -25.32 -1.23
CA ALA A 58 -18.25 -26.35 -2.28
C ALA A 58 -16.84 -26.91 -2.39
N LEU A 59 -15.81 -26.05 -2.43
CA LEU A 59 -14.41 -26.45 -2.50
C LEU A 59 -13.97 -27.21 -1.24
N ALA A 60 -14.37 -26.77 -0.07
CA ALA A 60 -14.09 -27.46 1.19
C ALA A 60 -14.67 -28.89 1.19
N LEU A 61 -15.93 -29.04 0.79
CA LEU A 61 -16.58 -30.35 0.67
C LEU A 61 -15.92 -31.22 -0.40
N ALA A 62 -15.49 -30.66 -1.53
CA ALA A 62 -14.75 -31.39 -2.57
C ALA A 62 -13.41 -31.92 -2.04
N VAL A 63 -12.67 -31.12 -1.28
CA VAL A 63 -11.39 -31.53 -0.65
C VAL A 63 -11.61 -32.65 0.37
N ILE A 64 -12.64 -32.54 1.19
CA ILE A 64 -13.00 -33.58 2.17
C ILE A 64 -13.42 -34.88 1.46
N ALA A 65 -14.28 -34.78 0.44
CA ALA A 65 -14.71 -35.92 -0.36
C ALA A 65 -13.54 -36.62 -1.05
N TRP A 66 -12.65 -35.85 -1.64
CA TRP A 66 -11.43 -36.34 -2.27
C TRP A 66 -10.52 -37.08 -1.29
N ARG A 67 -10.32 -36.55 -0.08
CA ARG A 67 -9.54 -37.20 0.97
C ARG A 67 -10.16 -38.52 1.45
N LEU A 68 -11.47 -38.53 1.64
CA LEU A 68 -12.17 -39.68 2.22
C LEU A 68 -12.31 -40.86 1.25
N ALA A 69 -12.57 -40.60 -0.03
CA ALA A 69 -13.00 -41.64 -0.97
C ALA A 69 -12.25 -41.71 -2.31
N TYR A 70 -11.69 -40.58 -2.80
CA TYR A 70 -11.28 -40.52 -4.21
C TYR A 70 -9.76 -40.40 -4.42
N ARG A 71 -8.97 -40.13 -3.40
CA ARG A 71 -7.50 -39.94 -3.52
C ARG A 71 -6.80 -41.08 -4.27
N GLN A 72 -7.13 -42.34 -3.95
CA GLN A 72 -6.49 -43.50 -4.59
C GLN A 72 -7.08 -43.80 -5.97
N TRP A 73 -8.37 -43.55 -6.16
CA TRP A 73 -9.06 -43.76 -7.42
C TRP A 73 -8.62 -42.74 -8.49
N VAL A 74 -8.56 -41.45 -8.14
CA VAL A 74 -8.05 -40.39 -9.03
C VAL A 74 -6.60 -40.68 -9.42
N ALA A 75 -5.76 -41.08 -8.45
CA ALA A 75 -4.37 -41.45 -8.74
C ALA A 75 -4.26 -42.61 -9.74
N ARG A 76 -5.15 -43.61 -9.69
CA ARG A 76 -5.17 -44.73 -10.65
C ARG A 76 -5.73 -44.32 -12.02
N ARG A 77 -6.78 -43.50 -12.05
CA ARG A 77 -7.37 -43.02 -13.34
C ARG A 77 -6.41 -42.08 -14.07
N LEU A 78 -5.69 -41.23 -13.37
CA LEU A 78 -4.62 -40.40 -13.96
C LEU A 78 -3.47 -41.25 -14.56
N GLN A 79 -3.26 -42.49 -14.04
CA GLN A 79 -2.33 -43.45 -14.62
C GLN A 79 -2.86 -44.14 -15.90
N GLN A 80 -4.17 -44.13 -16.15
CA GLN A 80 -4.84 -44.77 -17.27
C GLN A 80 -5.18 -43.82 -18.43
N ILE A 81 -4.64 -42.58 -18.42
CA ILE A 81 -4.80 -41.64 -19.54
C ILE A 81 -4.26 -42.27 -20.82
N PRO A 82 -5.03 -42.28 -21.91
CA PRO A 82 -4.73 -43.04 -23.13
C PRO A 82 -3.35 -42.69 -23.71
N SER A 83 -2.71 -43.68 -24.33
CA SER A 83 -1.42 -43.61 -25.00
C SER A 83 -1.34 -42.56 -26.13
N ALA A 84 -2.48 -42.10 -26.65
CA ALA A 84 -2.55 -41.00 -27.60
C ALA A 84 -2.01 -39.66 -27.01
N LEU A 85 -2.31 -39.37 -25.72
CA LEU A 85 -1.75 -38.22 -25.02
C LEU A 85 -0.27 -38.39 -24.67
N ARG A 86 0.23 -39.66 -24.60
CA ARG A 86 1.67 -39.91 -24.39
C ARG A 86 2.52 -39.61 -25.63
N ARG A 87 1.97 -39.74 -26.85
CA ARG A 87 2.70 -39.37 -28.08
C ARG A 87 2.83 -37.87 -28.26
N THR A 88 1.85 -37.09 -27.79
CA THR A 88 1.97 -35.63 -27.66
C THR A 88 3.02 -35.26 -26.59
N ASP A 89 3.23 -36.08 -25.57
CA ASP A 89 4.24 -35.90 -24.53
C ASP A 89 5.69 -35.95 -25.05
N GLU A 90 5.94 -36.71 -26.12
CA GLU A 90 7.27 -36.81 -26.75
C GLU A 90 7.59 -35.64 -27.68
N SER A 91 6.57 -35.05 -28.32
CA SER A 91 6.73 -33.87 -29.20
C SER A 91 6.79 -32.55 -28.44
N ILE A 92 6.25 -32.48 -27.20
CA ILE A 92 6.29 -31.30 -26.31
C ILE A 92 7.46 -31.40 -25.30
N ARG A 93 8.45 -32.24 -25.53
CA ARG A 93 9.71 -32.22 -24.76
C ARG A 93 10.49 -30.96 -25.10
N PHE A 94 10.03 -29.84 -24.65
CA PHE A 94 10.93 -28.75 -24.26
C PHE A 94 11.94 -29.36 -23.30
N SER A 95 13.20 -29.52 -23.73
CA SER A 95 14.17 -30.14 -22.84
C SER A 95 14.17 -29.34 -21.53
N ALA A 96 14.24 -30.03 -20.40
CA ALA A 96 14.26 -29.36 -19.10
C ALA A 96 15.34 -28.25 -19.05
N ALA A 97 16.46 -28.48 -19.75
CA ALA A 97 17.55 -27.50 -19.91
C ALA A 97 17.11 -26.25 -20.70
N THR A 98 16.25 -26.39 -21.73
CA THR A 98 15.74 -25.22 -22.48
C THR A 98 14.76 -24.44 -21.64
N PHE A 99 13.87 -25.11 -20.90
CA PHE A 99 12.93 -24.45 -19.97
C PHE A 99 13.68 -23.65 -18.90
N GLU A 100 14.72 -24.23 -18.29
CA GLU A 100 15.56 -23.52 -17.30
C GLU A 100 16.24 -22.28 -17.91
N ARG A 101 16.72 -22.37 -19.17
CA ARG A 101 17.36 -21.22 -19.86
C ARG A 101 16.38 -20.10 -20.17
N VAL A 102 15.15 -20.39 -20.57
CA VAL A 102 14.18 -19.36 -20.97
C VAL A 102 13.34 -18.82 -19.81
N SER A 103 13.26 -19.54 -18.69
CA SER A 103 12.41 -19.16 -17.56
C SER A 103 12.86 -17.86 -16.89
N GLY A 104 14.16 -17.61 -16.77
CA GLY A 104 14.70 -16.36 -16.24
C GLY A 104 14.33 -15.15 -17.11
N PRO A 105 14.65 -15.16 -18.42
CA PRO A 105 14.19 -14.14 -19.37
C PRO A 105 12.67 -13.97 -19.37
N ALA A 106 11.88 -15.05 -19.28
CA ALA A 106 10.42 -14.98 -19.21
C ALA A 106 9.94 -14.25 -17.94
N ALA A 107 10.52 -14.55 -16.78
CA ALA A 107 10.22 -13.86 -15.54
C ALA A 107 10.57 -12.36 -15.60
N LEU A 108 11.70 -12.01 -16.22
CA LEU A 108 12.07 -10.61 -16.46
C LEU A 108 11.11 -9.95 -17.45
N GLY A 109 10.64 -10.66 -18.47
CA GLY A 109 9.60 -10.17 -19.39
C GLY A 109 8.28 -9.86 -18.65
N ILE A 110 7.84 -10.76 -17.75
CA ILE A 110 6.66 -10.54 -16.89
C ILE A 110 6.86 -9.29 -16.00
N ALA A 111 8.03 -9.15 -15.38
CA ALA A 111 8.37 -7.98 -14.57
C ALA A 111 8.37 -6.69 -15.40
N ALA A 112 8.90 -6.74 -16.64
CA ALA A 112 8.91 -5.61 -17.56
C ALA A 112 7.51 -5.20 -18.01
N VAL A 113 6.58 -6.15 -18.18
CA VAL A 113 5.17 -5.85 -18.48
C VAL A 113 4.51 -5.09 -17.33
N LEU A 114 4.67 -5.55 -16.07
CA LEU A 114 4.16 -4.81 -14.91
C LEU A 114 4.77 -3.41 -14.83
N LEU A 115 6.09 -3.29 -15.03
CA LEU A 115 6.79 -2.00 -15.06
C LEU A 115 6.21 -1.08 -16.14
N ALA A 116 6.00 -1.58 -17.35
CA ALA A 116 5.45 -0.80 -18.46
C ALA A 116 4.03 -0.30 -18.15
N VAL A 117 3.18 -1.17 -17.60
CA VAL A 117 1.82 -0.79 -17.14
C VAL A 117 1.92 0.28 -16.05
N ALA A 118 2.76 0.06 -15.03
CA ALA A 118 2.88 0.99 -13.91
C ALA A 118 3.47 2.35 -14.34
N VAL A 119 4.41 2.39 -15.27
CA VAL A 119 4.94 3.65 -15.82
C VAL A 119 3.91 4.37 -16.70
N ARG A 120 3.11 3.61 -17.48
CA ARG A 120 2.12 4.19 -18.41
C ARG A 120 0.90 4.76 -17.70
N TYR A 121 0.42 4.08 -16.65
CA TYR A 121 -0.82 4.41 -15.94
C TYR A 121 -0.58 4.93 -14.51
N GLY A 122 0.65 4.94 -14.03
CA GLY A 122 1.00 5.37 -12.68
C GLY A 122 0.86 6.88 -12.47
N SER A 123 0.48 7.24 -11.25
CA SER A 123 0.36 8.63 -10.84
C SER A 123 1.73 9.30 -10.70
N ARG A 124 1.86 10.51 -11.24
CA ARG A 124 3.04 11.38 -11.11
C ARG A 124 2.71 12.63 -10.30
N VAL A 125 1.82 12.51 -9.34
CA VAL A 125 1.28 13.62 -8.56
C VAL A 125 1.51 13.40 -7.07
N ALA A 126 1.98 14.41 -6.36
CA ALA A 126 2.03 14.50 -4.91
C ALA A 126 0.63 14.82 -4.36
N GLY A 127 -0.32 13.91 -4.54
CA GLY A 127 -1.74 14.09 -4.23
C GLY A 127 -2.22 13.25 -3.06
N GLY A 128 -3.07 13.83 -2.21
CA GLY A 128 -3.51 13.21 -0.97
C GLY A 128 -2.42 13.18 0.10
N ALA A 129 -2.71 12.58 1.26
CA ALA A 129 -1.77 12.57 2.39
C ALA A 129 -0.50 11.77 2.11
N ASP A 130 -0.66 10.49 1.75
CA ASP A 130 0.46 9.55 1.67
C ASP A 130 1.44 9.93 0.54
N ALA A 131 0.95 10.11 -0.70
CA ALA A 131 1.82 10.45 -1.83
C ALA A 131 2.50 11.80 -1.63
N PHE A 132 1.79 12.81 -1.11
CA PHE A 132 2.41 14.08 -0.72
C PHE A 132 3.50 13.87 0.33
N GLY A 133 3.25 13.09 1.37
CA GLY A 133 4.23 12.79 2.42
C GLY A 133 5.54 12.24 1.84
N TYR A 134 5.47 11.18 1.02
CA TYR A 134 6.65 10.57 0.41
C TYR A 134 7.38 11.50 -0.56
N VAL A 135 6.64 12.15 -1.47
CA VAL A 135 7.24 13.02 -2.49
C VAL A 135 7.87 14.25 -1.85
N SER A 136 7.18 14.93 -0.92
CA SER A 136 7.70 16.12 -0.25
C SER A 136 8.89 15.82 0.63
N GLU A 137 8.90 14.69 1.36
CA GLU A 137 10.07 14.27 2.13
C GLU A 137 11.28 13.99 1.23
N SER A 138 11.07 13.39 0.04
CA SER A 138 12.17 13.19 -0.90
C SER A 138 12.81 14.51 -1.35
N VAL A 139 12.01 15.55 -1.53
CA VAL A 139 12.50 16.91 -1.83
C VAL A 139 13.28 17.47 -0.65
N LEU A 140 12.80 17.31 0.58
CA LEU A 140 13.54 17.74 1.77
C LEU A 140 14.90 17.04 1.86
N TRP A 141 14.97 15.73 1.65
CA TRP A 141 16.20 14.96 1.62
C TRP A 141 17.20 15.45 0.56
N MET A 142 16.72 15.77 -0.66
CA MET A 142 17.58 16.31 -1.72
C MET A 142 18.21 17.66 -1.34
N HIS A 143 17.56 18.44 -0.47
CA HIS A 143 18.07 19.72 0.02
C HIS A 143 18.77 19.62 1.38
N GLY A 144 18.95 18.42 1.95
CA GLY A 144 19.57 18.23 3.27
C GLY A 144 18.71 18.73 4.45
N ILE A 145 17.40 18.86 4.24
CA ILE A 145 16.43 19.35 5.22
C ILE A 145 15.69 18.16 5.83
N LEU A 146 15.60 18.05 7.15
CA LEU A 146 14.81 17.03 7.84
C LEU A 146 13.40 17.50 8.17
N GLY A 147 13.24 18.76 8.54
CA GLY A 147 11.96 19.32 8.95
C GLY A 147 11.86 20.80 8.63
N ILE A 148 10.66 21.34 8.67
CA ILE A 148 10.33 22.72 8.31
C ILE A 148 9.94 23.49 9.55
N ASP A 149 10.60 24.63 9.80
CA ASP A 149 10.30 25.50 10.94
C ASP A 149 8.91 26.15 10.79
N GLN A 150 8.15 26.17 11.89
CA GLN A 150 6.83 26.79 12.00
C GLN A 150 6.80 27.91 13.07
N ALA A 151 7.97 28.41 13.52
CA ALA A 151 8.06 29.40 14.60
C ALA A 151 7.24 30.67 14.31
N PHE A 152 7.01 31.03 13.05
CA PHE A 152 6.15 32.16 12.64
C PHE A 152 4.73 32.09 13.22
N ALA A 153 4.25 30.89 13.54
CA ALA A 153 2.88 30.69 14.00
C ALA A 153 2.76 30.77 15.55
N ALA A 154 3.88 30.69 16.29
CA ALA A 154 3.87 30.67 17.75
C ALA A 154 3.16 31.89 18.40
N PRO A 155 3.31 33.14 17.87
CA PRO A 155 2.66 34.31 18.47
C PRO A 155 1.23 34.57 17.94
N LEU A 156 0.66 33.68 17.16
CA LEU A 156 -0.71 33.87 16.65
C LEU A 156 -1.76 33.58 17.74
N PRO A 157 -2.88 34.35 17.77
CA PRO A 157 -3.75 34.45 18.95
C PRO A 157 -4.83 33.38 19.05
N TRP A 158 -4.56 32.14 18.67
CA TRP A 158 -5.49 31.00 18.83
C TRP A 158 -4.79 29.74 19.35
N PRO A 159 -5.53 28.85 20.03
CA PRO A 159 -4.97 27.60 20.53
C PRO A 159 -4.40 26.74 19.41
N ASN A 160 -3.28 26.08 19.65
CA ASN A 160 -2.62 25.21 18.70
C ASN A 160 -2.32 25.86 17.33
N ALA A 161 -1.97 27.14 17.33
CA ALA A 161 -1.66 27.87 16.10
C ALA A 161 -0.55 27.17 15.28
N LEU A 162 0.54 26.76 15.91
CA LEU A 162 1.61 25.98 15.27
C LEU A 162 1.07 24.73 14.57
N GLY A 163 0.25 23.93 15.26
CA GLY A 163 -0.33 22.69 14.70
C GLY A 163 -1.30 22.93 13.55
N SER A 164 -2.00 24.08 13.54
CA SER A 164 -2.95 24.40 12.47
C SER A 164 -2.29 24.61 11.09
N PHE A 165 -1.01 24.96 11.04
CA PHE A 165 -0.25 25.13 9.79
C PHE A 165 0.51 23.88 9.34
N VAL A 166 0.36 22.77 10.05
CA VAL A 166 0.98 21.50 9.69
C VAL A 166 0.09 20.76 8.69
N PRO A 167 0.52 20.57 7.44
CA PRO A 167 -0.31 19.91 6.44
C PRO A 167 -0.51 18.42 6.78
N LEU A 168 -1.52 17.82 6.17
CA LEU A 168 -1.76 16.39 6.28
C LEU A 168 -0.50 15.61 5.85
N ALA A 169 -0.20 14.47 6.48
CA ALA A 169 1.05 13.70 6.36
C ALA A 169 2.28 14.35 7.01
N TYR A 170 2.12 15.45 7.74
CA TYR A 170 3.16 16.03 8.58
C TYR A 170 2.70 16.08 10.04
N ARG A 171 3.65 16.17 10.93
CA ARG A 171 3.43 16.28 12.37
C ARG A 171 4.36 17.33 12.96
N LEU A 172 3.84 18.09 13.91
CA LEU A 172 4.65 18.98 14.72
C LEU A 172 5.56 18.14 15.62
N GLY A 173 6.86 18.33 15.47
CA GLY A 173 7.89 17.70 16.27
C GLY A 173 8.37 18.61 17.40
N ALA A 174 9.56 18.32 17.91
CA ALA A 174 10.20 19.12 18.95
C ALA A 174 10.52 20.53 18.43
N ASN A 175 10.48 21.53 19.34
CA ASN A 175 10.89 22.91 19.07
C ASN A 175 10.15 23.65 17.94
N GLY A 176 8.89 23.26 17.63
CA GLY A 176 8.10 23.93 16.61
C GLY A 176 8.47 23.56 15.16
N VAL A 177 9.30 22.55 14.97
CA VAL A 177 9.64 22.02 13.65
C VAL A 177 8.61 20.97 13.24
N MET A 178 8.04 21.07 12.05
CA MET A 178 7.20 20.00 11.48
C MET A 178 8.02 19.05 10.64
N GLY A 179 7.78 17.75 10.80
CA GLY A 179 8.39 16.68 10.01
C GLY A 179 7.36 15.79 9.35
N PRO A 180 7.72 15.09 8.24
CA PRO A 180 6.86 14.11 7.61
C PRO A 180 6.52 12.97 8.57
N THR A 181 5.29 12.44 8.49
CA THR A 181 4.88 11.29 9.31
C THR A 181 5.32 9.95 8.71
N VAL A 182 5.66 9.93 7.43
CA VAL A 182 6.04 8.72 6.72
C VAL A 182 7.46 8.27 7.08
N ALA A 183 7.77 7.00 6.85
CA ALA A 183 9.09 6.46 7.15
C ALA A 183 10.10 6.82 6.03
N PRO A 184 11.39 7.06 6.36
CA PRO A 184 12.36 7.69 5.45
C PRO A 184 12.82 6.82 4.28
N GLY A 185 12.56 5.50 4.28
CA GLY A 185 13.16 4.58 3.31
C GLY A 185 12.70 4.81 1.87
N LEU A 186 11.39 4.95 1.63
CA LEU A 186 10.88 5.25 0.30
C LEU A 186 11.29 6.66 -0.16
N PRO A 187 11.15 7.74 0.65
CA PRO A 187 11.65 9.06 0.31
C PRO A 187 13.14 9.12 -0.04
N LEU A 188 13.99 8.35 0.65
CA LEU A 188 15.41 8.26 0.32
C LEU A 188 15.66 7.66 -1.07
N LEU A 189 14.96 6.57 -1.42
CA LEU A 189 15.04 5.98 -2.76
C LEU A 189 14.54 6.96 -3.82
N MET A 190 13.47 7.69 -3.51
CA MET A 190 12.91 8.72 -4.39
C MET A 190 13.85 9.91 -4.54
N ALA A 191 14.51 10.36 -3.47
CA ALA A 191 15.50 11.42 -3.51
C ALA A 191 16.70 11.03 -4.41
N LEU A 192 17.21 9.80 -4.26
CA LEU A 192 18.27 9.28 -5.12
C LEU A 192 17.85 9.26 -6.60
N ALA A 193 16.64 8.80 -6.90
CA ALA A 193 16.11 8.81 -8.26
C ALA A 193 15.88 10.24 -8.79
N GLY A 194 15.51 11.17 -7.91
CA GLY A 194 15.34 12.59 -8.21
C GLY A 194 16.61 13.31 -8.65
N LEU A 195 17.78 12.81 -8.24
CA LEU A 195 19.08 13.34 -8.71
C LEU A 195 19.29 13.15 -10.21
N PHE A 196 18.64 12.19 -10.84
CA PHE A 196 18.77 11.87 -12.26
C PHE A 196 17.68 12.51 -13.12
N SER A 197 16.47 12.69 -12.59
CA SER A 197 15.34 13.24 -13.34
C SER A 197 14.24 13.73 -12.38
N ALA A 198 13.55 14.81 -12.75
CA ALA A 198 12.36 15.28 -12.03
C ALA A 198 11.26 14.21 -11.91
N CYS A 199 11.18 13.29 -12.89
CA CYS A 199 10.28 12.13 -12.85
C CYS A 199 10.83 10.94 -12.07
N GLY A 200 12.12 10.94 -11.72
CA GLY A 200 12.81 9.84 -11.02
C GLY A 200 12.06 9.36 -9.78
N PRO A 201 11.61 10.23 -8.88
CA PRO A 201 10.87 9.84 -7.68
C PRO A 201 9.66 8.96 -7.98
N TYR A 202 8.91 9.27 -9.03
CA TYR A 202 7.68 8.54 -9.41
C TYR A 202 7.94 7.19 -10.09
N LEU A 203 9.18 6.92 -10.52
CA LEU A 203 9.57 5.64 -11.11
C LEU A 203 9.98 4.59 -10.06
N VAL A 204 10.24 5.00 -8.82
CA VAL A 204 10.73 4.10 -7.76
C VAL A 204 9.73 2.99 -7.45
N VAL A 205 8.44 3.32 -7.28
CA VAL A 205 7.40 2.33 -6.96
C VAL A 205 7.17 1.36 -8.13
N PRO A 206 7.00 1.79 -9.39
CA PRO A 206 6.98 0.92 -10.56
C PRO A 206 8.17 -0.04 -10.66
N LEU A 207 9.39 0.45 -10.44
CA LEU A 207 10.61 -0.37 -10.45
C LEU A 207 10.60 -1.40 -9.33
N CYS A 208 10.17 -1.03 -8.13
CA CYS A 208 10.00 -1.96 -7.02
C CYS A 208 8.96 -3.04 -7.32
N GLY A 209 7.89 -2.73 -8.06
CA GLY A 209 6.92 -3.72 -8.55
C GLY A 209 7.58 -4.79 -9.44
N ALA A 210 8.41 -4.36 -10.38
CA ALA A 210 9.18 -5.28 -11.23
C ALA A 210 10.19 -6.11 -10.40
N VAL A 211 10.87 -5.48 -9.44
CA VAL A 211 11.78 -6.17 -8.50
C VAL A 211 11.04 -7.20 -7.66
N LEU A 212 9.82 -6.91 -7.20
CA LEU A 212 8.98 -7.85 -6.46
C LEU A 212 8.70 -9.12 -7.26
N VAL A 213 8.35 -8.98 -8.54
CA VAL A 213 8.11 -10.10 -9.47
C VAL A 213 9.40 -10.92 -9.67
N ALA A 214 10.52 -10.26 -9.96
CA ALA A 214 11.81 -10.91 -10.18
C ALA A 214 12.33 -11.62 -8.91
N ALA A 215 12.20 -11.00 -7.74
CA ALA A 215 12.59 -11.59 -6.47
C ALA A 215 11.71 -12.79 -6.09
N THR A 216 10.42 -12.77 -6.41
CA THR A 216 9.51 -13.91 -6.25
C THR A 216 9.99 -15.10 -7.10
N PHE A 217 10.40 -14.85 -8.35
CA PHE A 217 10.98 -15.87 -9.21
C PHE A 217 12.26 -16.44 -8.61
N ASP A 218 13.21 -15.58 -8.20
CA ASP A 218 14.50 -16.03 -7.65
C ASP A 218 14.33 -16.84 -6.35
N LEU A 219 13.42 -16.43 -5.46
CA LEU A 219 13.06 -17.18 -4.25
C LEU A 219 12.40 -18.51 -4.60
N GLY A 220 11.41 -18.48 -5.50
CA GLY A 220 10.61 -19.65 -5.87
C GLY A 220 11.44 -20.77 -6.50
N ARG A 221 12.37 -20.45 -7.42
CA ARG A 221 13.25 -21.45 -8.05
C ARG A 221 14.25 -22.08 -7.07
N ARG A 222 14.58 -21.42 -5.95
CA ARG A 222 15.53 -21.92 -4.94
C ARG A 222 14.89 -22.84 -3.91
N ILE A 223 13.65 -22.55 -3.53
CA ILE A 223 12.96 -23.27 -2.43
C ILE A 223 11.94 -24.28 -2.98
N PHE A 224 11.41 -24.04 -4.18
CA PHE A 224 10.41 -24.90 -4.81
C PHE A 224 10.95 -25.48 -6.13
N SER A 225 10.46 -24.97 -7.26
CA SER A 225 10.90 -25.39 -8.59
C SER A 225 10.77 -24.22 -9.58
N THR A 226 11.48 -24.29 -10.69
CA THR A 226 11.41 -23.25 -11.74
C THR A 226 10.01 -23.05 -12.31
N PRO A 227 9.20 -24.11 -12.58
CA PRO A 227 7.80 -23.92 -12.97
C PRO A 227 6.96 -23.22 -11.91
N THR A 228 7.12 -23.61 -10.64
CA THR A 228 6.44 -22.97 -9.50
C THR A 228 6.79 -21.48 -9.42
N ALA A 229 8.07 -21.15 -9.56
CA ALA A 229 8.57 -19.79 -9.52
C ALA A 229 7.98 -18.91 -10.64
N LEU A 230 7.95 -19.42 -11.87
CA LEU A 230 7.43 -18.67 -13.01
C LEU A 230 5.93 -18.39 -12.89
N ILE A 231 5.14 -19.39 -12.47
CA ILE A 231 3.70 -19.23 -12.26
C ILE A 231 3.44 -18.23 -11.13
N ALA A 232 4.13 -18.36 -9.99
CA ALA A 232 3.96 -17.43 -8.87
C ALA A 232 4.31 -15.99 -9.26
N SER A 233 5.37 -15.79 -10.05
CA SER A 233 5.76 -14.47 -10.56
C SER A 233 4.69 -13.86 -11.46
N ALA A 234 4.08 -14.68 -12.33
CA ALA A 234 2.98 -14.24 -13.18
C ALA A 234 1.73 -13.87 -12.34
N LEU A 235 1.41 -14.65 -11.31
CA LEU A 235 0.31 -14.34 -10.40
C LEU A 235 0.54 -13.04 -9.61
N VAL A 236 1.77 -12.79 -9.17
CA VAL A 236 2.14 -11.52 -8.50
C VAL A 236 1.96 -10.35 -9.45
N ALA A 237 2.45 -10.47 -10.70
CA ALA A 237 2.34 -9.41 -11.70
C ALA A 237 0.88 -9.14 -12.13
N CYS A 238 0.01 -10.16 -12.09
CA CYS A 238 -1.41 -10.02 -12.41
C CYS A 238 -2.29 -9.72 -11.19
N SER A 239 -1.75 -9.69 -9.98
CA SER A 239 -2.52 -9.41 -8.76
C SER A 239 -3.09 -7.99 -8.80
N PRO A 240 -4.43 -7.80 -8.71
CA PRO A 240 -5.05 -6.49 -8.80
C PRO A 240 -4.51 -5.50 -7.76
N VAL A 241 -4.26 -5.96 -6.53
CA VAL A 241 -3.71 -5.10 -5.48
C VAL A 241 -2.25 -4.73 -5.73
N VAL A 242 -1.43 -5.64 -6.27
CA VAL A 242 -0.05 -5.33 -6.65
C VAL A 242 -0.01 -4.37 -7.84
N VAL A 243 -0.88 -4.56 -8.83
CA VAL A 243 -1.02 -3.64 -9.96
C VAL A 243 -1.42 -2.27 -9.44
N PHE A 244 -2.50 -2.15 -8.67
CA PHE A 244 -2.99 -0.87 -8.12
C PHE A 244 -1.90 -0.15 -7.31
N GLU A 245 -1.26 -0.83 -6.37
CA GLU A 245 -0.23 -0.24 -5.50
C GLU A 245 1.09 0.05 -6.25
N SER A 246 1.29 -0.51 -7.45
CA SER A 246 2.39 -0.11 -8.35
C SER A 246 2.10 1.16 -9.14
N LEU A 247 0.81 1.58 -9.23
CA LEU A 247 0.39 2.80 -9.90
C LEU A 247 0.42 4.05 -9.00
N VAL A 248 0.46 3.87 -7.68
CA VAL A 248 0.39 4.96 -6.70
C VAL A 248 1.72 5.10 -5.95
N VAL A 249 2.01 6.30 -5.46
CA VAL A 249 3.21 6.55 -4.65
C VAL A 249 2.96 6.09 -3.22
N MET A 250 3.21 4.79 -2.98
CA MET A 250 2.95 4.12 -1.70
C MET A 250 4.11 3.20 -1.31
N ALA A 251 4.28 2.98 -0.01
CA ALA A 251 5.39 2.19 0.53
C ALA A 251 5.19 0.67 0.45
N ASP A 252 3.99 0.18 0.13
CA ASP A 252 3.61 -1.22 0.26
C ASP A 252 4.38 -2.14 -0.70
N VAL A 253 4.38 -1.81 -1.98
CA VAL A 253 5.13 -2.56 -3.00
C VAL A 253 6.65 -2.44 -2.80
N PRO A 254 7.23 -1.25 -2.55
CA PRO A 254 8.65 -1.13 -2.22
C PRO A 254 9.08 -1.96 -1.01
N ALA A 255 8.32 -1.93 0.08
CA ALA A 255 8.61 -2.76 1.25
C ALA A 255 8.57 -4.25 0.92
N ALA A 256 7.51 -4.71 0.24
CA ALA A 256 7.38 -6.11 -0.17
C ALA A 256 8.53 -6.55 -1.10
N ALA A 257 8.97 -5.70 -2.02
CA ALA A 257 10.10 -5.97 -2.90
C ALA A 257 11.40 -6.18 -2.10
N MET A 258 11.68 -5.30 -1.13
CA MET A 258 12.87 -5.44 -0.28
C MET A 258 12.80 -6.71 0.57
N TRP A 259 11.66 -7.04 1.16
CA TRP A 259 11.49 -8.28 1.91
C TRP A 259 11.64 -9.53 1.05
N MET A 260 11.10 -9.52 -0.19
CA MET A 260 11.29 -10.65 -1.12
C MET A 260 12.76 -10.79 -1.55
N CYS A 261 13.47 -9.67 -1.79
CA CYS A 261 14.91 -9.69 -2.04
C CYS A 261 15.70 -10.24 -0.84
N ALA A 262 15.32 -9.87 0.39
CA ALA A 262 15.93 -10.39 1.61
C ALA A 262 15.78 -11.91 1.72
N LEU A 263 14.57 -12.45 1.51
CA LEU A 263 14.30 -13.88 1.52
C LEU A 263 15.04 -14.61 0.38
N ALA A 264 15.05 -14.05 -0.84
CA ALA A 264 15.74 -14.62 -1.98
C ALA A 264 17.27 -14.64 -1.80
N ALA A 265 17.84 -13.58 -1.23
CA ALA A 265 19.25 -13.53 -0.87
C ALA A 265 19.59 -14.56 0.21
N ALA A 266 18.81 -14.61 1.30
CA ALA A 266 18.99 -15.56 2.40
C ALA A 266 18.95 -17.03 1.94
N ALA A 267 18.05 -17.36 1.01
CA ALA A 267 17.90 -18.70 0.45
C ALA A 267 19.17 -19.22 -0.29
N ARG A 268 20.13 -18.34 -0.63
CA ARG A 268 21.44 -18.74 -1.20
C ARG A 268 22.39 -19.34 -0.18
N ALA A 269 22.16 -19.07 1.12
CA ALA A 269 22.89 -19.62 2.25
C ALA A 269 24.42 -19.47 2.15
N THR A 270 24.93 -18.32 1.71
CA THR A 270 26.36 -17.96 1.68
C THR A 270 26.65 -16.76 2.58
N PRO A 271 27.89 -16.54 3.06
CA PRO A 271 28.21 -15.35 3.87
C PRO A 271 27.88 -14.03 3.16
N ARG A 272 28.24 -13.89 1.87
CA ARG A 272 27.93 -12.68 1.08
C ARG A 272 26.42 -12.48 0.94
N SER A 273 25.67 -13.55 0.76
CA SER A 273 24.22 -13.45 0.66
C SER A 273 23.54 -13.14 2.00
N ALA A 274 24.13 -13.51 3.13
CA ALA A 274 23.65 -13.10 4.46
C ALA A 274 23.77 -11.58 4.66
N LEU A 275 24.88 -10.97 4.24
CA LEU A 275 25.02 -9.51 4.22
C LEU A 275 23.96 -8.85 3.32
N ALA A 276 23.80 -9.37 2.09
CA ALA A 276 22.80 -8.85 1.17
C ALA A 276 21.36 -8.99 1.72
N ALA A 277 21.04 -10.12 2.38
CA ALA A 277 19.76 -10.32 3.04
C ALA A 277 19.54 -9.31 4.16
N GLY A 278 20.59 -9.01 4.95
CA GLY A 278 20.56 -7.96 5.98
C GLY A 278 20.33 -6.57 5.39
N LEU A 279 21.03 -6.22 4.29
CA LEU A 279 20.85 -4.93 3.62
C LEU A 279 19.42 -4.76 3.09
N PHE A 280 18.85 -5.77 2.43
CA PHE A 280 17.47 -5.72 1.97
C PHE A 280 16.45 -5.73 3.11
N ALA A 281 16.68 -6.50 4.18
CA ALA A 281 15.84 -6.46 5.38
C ALA A 281 15.88 -5.07 6.04
N GLY A 282 17.06 -4.47 6.16
CA GLY A 282 17.24 -3.11 6.63
C GLY A 282 16.48 -2.09 5.77
N ALA A 283 16.59 -2.19 4.44
CA ALA A 283 15.82 -1.35 3.52
C ALA A 283 14.31 -1.54 3.69
N GLY A 284 13.83 -2.78 3.88
CA GLY A 284 12.44 -3.08 4.18
C GLY A 284 11.96 -2.43 5.47
N VAL A 285 12.78 -2.44 6.51
CA VAL A 285 12.51 -1.76 7.80
C VAL A 285 12.53 -0.24 7.64
N LEU A 286 13.47 0.33 6.86
CA LEU A 286 13.50 1.77 6.56
C LEU A 286 12.21 2.22 5.87
N ILE A 287 11.65 1.41 4.96
CA ILE A 287 10.42 1.73 4.23
C ILE A 287 9.18 1.54 5.10
N ARG A 288 9.13 0.46 5.91
CA ARG A 288 8.02 0.17 6.84
C ARG A 288 8.55 -0.40 8.16
N PRO A 289 8.83 0.47 9.16
CA PRO A 289 9.40 0.05 10.44
C PRO A 289 8.57 -0.97 11.23
N ASN A 290 7.27 -0.93 11.10
CA ASN A 290 6.36 -1.89 11.76
C ASN A 290 6.54 -3.34 11.26
N LEU A 291 7.24 -3.55 10.14
CA LEU A 291 7.59 -4.86 9.62
C LEU A 291 8.92 -5.42 10.18
N LEU A 292 9.55 -4.76 11.14
CA LEU A 292 10.79 -5.21 11.79
C LEU A 292 10.75 -6.69 12.23
N PRO A 293 9.64 -7.24 12.79
CA PRO A 293 9.58 -8.66 13.16
C PRO A 293 9.85 -9.63 12.01
N LEU A 294 9.62 -9.20 10.76
CA LEU A 294 9.87 -10.03 9.58
C LEU A 294 11.37 -10.33 9.37
N ALA A 295 12.29 -9.54 9.94
CA ALA A 295 13.73 -9.76 9.83
C ALA A 295 14.18 -11.13 10.39
N LEU A 296 13.42 -11.70 11.32
CA LEU A 296 13.63 -13.04 11.85
C LEU A 296 13.72 -14.10 10.74
N PHE A 297 12.86 -14.02 9.70
CA PHE A 297 12.73 -15.08 8.71
C PHE A 297 13.89 -15.13 7.70
N PRO A 298 14.34 -14.03 7.05
CA PRO A 298 15.54 -14.06 6.22
C PRO A 298 16.80 -14.34 7.04
N TRP A 299 16.89 -13.92 8.31
CA TRP A 299 17.97 -14.33 9.19
C TRP A 299 17.96 -15.87 9.39
N LEU A 300 16.83 -16.47 9.78
CA LEU A 300 16.69 -17.93 9.93
C LEU A 300 17.04 -18.66 8.64
N LEU A 301 16.53 -18.22 7.48
CA LEU A 301 16.85 -18.82 6.18
C LEU A 301 18.34 -18.76 5.86
N SER A 302 19.06 -17.73 6.30
CA SER A 302 20.49 -17.59 6.04
C SER A 302 21.34 -18.60 6.81
N ILE A 303 20.85 -19.12 7.97
CA ILE A 303 21.60 -20.02 8.85
C ILE A 303 21.06 -21.45 8.86
N VAL A 304 19.83 -21.70 8.44
CA VAL A 304 19.10 -22.97 8.59
C VAL A 304 19.79 -24.20 7.98
N ARG A 305 20.59 -23.99 6.92
CA ARG A 305 21.35 -25.05 6.24
C ARG A 305 22.79 -25.20 6.76
N GLU A 306 23.17 -24.43 7.76
CA GLU A 306 24.51 -24.43 8.29
C GLU A 306 24.57 -25.22 9.60
N SER A 307 25.48 -26.15 9.68
CA SER A 307 25.68 -27.00 10.86
C SER A 307 26.85 -26.54 11.75
N ARG A 308 27.72 -25.67 11.22
CA ARG A 308 28.94 -25.22 11.93
C ARG A 308 28.64 -23.97 12.74
N PRO A 309 28.76 -23.97 14.08
CA PRO A 309 28.45 -22.81 14.91
C PRO A 309 29.20 -21.51 14.52
N GLY A 310 30.50 -21.64 14.19
CA GLY A 310 31.31 -20.50 13.76
C GLY A 310 30.82 -19.86 12.44
N SER A 311 30.37 -20.67 11.47
CA SER A 311 29.79 -20.18 10.22
C SER A 311 28.41 -19.55 10.45
N MET A 312 27.61 -20.09 11.36
CA MET A 312 26.34 -19.48 11.78
C MET A 312 26.57 -18.09 12.41
N ALA A 313 27.56 -17.98 13.29
CA ALA A 313 27.92 -16.70 13.92
C ALA A 313 28.36 -15.66 12.90
N VAL A 314 29.20 -16.06 11.91
CA VAL A 314 29.64 -15.16 10.82
C VAL A 314 28.44 -14.69 9.99
N ARG A 315 27.53 -15.58 9.59
CA ARG A 315 26.33 -15.19 8.81
C ARG A 315 25.39 -14.29 9.61
N THR A 316 25.19 -14.58 10.90
CA THR A 316 24.41 -13.72 11.80
C THR A 316 25.05 -12.34 11.93
N GLY A 317 26.37 -12.25 12.12
CA GLY A 317 27.10 -10.98 12.17
C GLY A 317 26.99 -10.19 10.88
N LEU A 318 27.11 -10.84 9.72
CA LEU A 318 26.95 -10.19 8.41
C LEU A 318 25.52 -9.72 8.15
N PHE A 319 24.51 -10.52 8.53
CA PHE A 319 23.11 -10.10 8.45
C PHE A 319 22.85 -8.86 9.33
N ALA A 320 23.34 -8.87 10.56
CA ALA A 320 23.24 -7.74 11.48
C ALA A 320 23.98 -6.51 10.93
N ALA A 321 25.19 -6.68 10.39
CA ALA A 321 25.95 -5.60 9.77
C ALA A 321 25.21 -4.94 8.59
N GLY A 322 24.42 -5.74 7.84
CA GLY A 322 23.56 -5.21 6.77
C GLY A 322 22.31 -4.49 7.27
N SER A 323 21.69 -4.96 8.35
CA SER A 323 20.37 -4.45 8.79
C SER A 323 20.44 -3.35 9.85
N VAL A 324 21.43 -3.39 10.76
CA VAL A 324 21.56 -2.44 11.88
C VAL A 324 21.72 -0.98 11.41
N PRO A 325 22.50 -0.66 10.36
CA PRO A 325 22.61 0.75 9.92
C PRO A 325 21.27 1.40 9.57
N ALA A 326 20.34 0.62 9.02
CA ALA A 326 18.99 1.10 8.71
C ALA A 326 18.18 1.44 9.98
N ALA A 327 18.25 0.57 10.99
CA ALA A 327 17.60 0.82 12.28
C ALA A 327 18.19 2.04 13.00
N LEU A 328 19.53 2.21 12.94
CA LEU A 328 20.19 3.39 13.49
C LEU A 328 19.78 4.68 12.76
N LEU A 329 19.63 4.64 11.45
CA LEU A 329 19.16 5.80 10.68
C LEU A 329 17.73 6.20 11.08
N ILE A 330 16.80 5.23 11.24
CA ILE A 330 15.45 5.53 11.74
C ILE A 330 15.51 6.15 13.14
N ALA A 331 16.28 5.55 14.04
CA ALA A 331 16.43 6.04 15.40
C ALA A 331 16.99 7.49 15.44
N TRP A 332 17.95 7.79 14.57
CA TRP A 332 18.52 9.11 14.43
C TRP A 332 17.49 10.13 13.88
N VAL A 333 16.77 9.80 12.80
CA VAL A 333 15.72 10.66 12.23
C VAL A 333 14.64 10.95 13.27
N ASN A 334 14.15 9.91 13.94
CA ASN A 334 13.14 10.04 14.97
C ASN A 334 13.60 10.93 16.13
N HIS A 335 14.84 10.72 16.61
CA HIS A 335 15.41 11.55 17.67
C HIS A 335 15.52 13.02 17.25
N ARG A 336 15.96 13.30 16.03
CA ARG A 336 16.11 14.67 15.50
C ARG A 336 14.76 15.38 15.32
N LEU A 337 13.74 14.68 14.81
CA LEU A 337 12.42 15.28 14.53
C LEU A 337 11.49 15.28 15.75
N TYR A 338 11.48 14.20 16.54
CA TYR A 338 10.48 13.98 17.58
C TYR A 338 11.05 13.89 19.00
N GLY A 339 12.37 14.11 19.17
CA GLY A 339 13.04 14.14 20.47
C GLY A 339 13.34 12.77 21.08
N SER A 340 12.91 11.66 20.48
CA SER A 340 13.18 10.30 20.96
C SER A 340 13.39 9.33 19.79
N ALA A 341 14.36 8.44 19.91
CA ALA A 341 14.64 7.40 18.92
C ALA A 341 13.46 6.44 18.68
N LEU A 342 12.58 6.27 19.66
CA LEU A 342 11.42 5.39 19.63
C LEU A 342 10.12 6.10 19.23
N SER A 343 10.10 7.42 19.14
CA SER A 343 8.94 8.20 18.70
C SER A 343 8.92 8.28 17.18
N SER A 344 7.87 7.79 16.54
CA SER A 344 7.69 7.90 15.09
C SER A 344 6.77 9.07 14.71
N GLY A 345 6.77 9.44 13.44
CA GLY A 345 5.83 10.40 12.87
C GLY A 345 4.35 10.03 13.07
N TYR A 346 4.04 8.76 13.19
CA TYR A 346 2.68 8.26 13.47
C TYR A 346 2.20 8.52 14.92
N GLY A 347 3.08 8.90 15.83
CA GLY A 347 2.73 9.17 17.22
C GLY A 347 2.51 7.92 18.05
N ASP A 348 1.43 7.91 18.85
CA ASP A 348 1.05 6.75 19.66
C ASP A 348 0.51 5.62 18.79
N LEU A 349 1.16 4.46 18.87
CA LEU A 349 0.78 3.27 18.13
C LEU A 349 -0.36 2.49 18.80
N GLY A 350 -0.69 2.77 20.06
CA GLY A 350 -1.74 2.06 20.81
C GLY A 350 -3.13 2.25 20.20
N GLY A 351 -3.41 3.42 19.59
CA GLY A 351 -4.67 3.66 18.87
C GLY A 351 -4.72 2.99 17.48
N VAL A 352 -3.56 2.67 16.91
CA VAL A 352 -3.44 2.10 15.56
C VAL A 352 -3.45 0.57 15.61
N PHE A 353 -2.83 -0.03 16.63
CA PHE A 353 -2.77 -1.48 16.85
C PHE A 353 -3.52 -1.85 18.12
N ALA A 354 -4.65 -2.53 17.98
CA ALA A 354 -5.46 -2.96 19.11
C ALA A 354 -6.16 -4.31 18.87
N LEU A 355 -6.37 -5.09 19.93
CA LEU A 355 -7.04 -6.39 19.86
C LEU A 355 -8.46 -6.29 19.32
N GLN A 356 -9.15 -5.19 19.61
CA GLN A 356 -10.52 -4.92 19.13
C GLN A 356 -10.66 -4.89 17.60
N HIS A 357 -9.56 -4.63 16.87
CA HIS A 357 -9.55 -4.57 15.41
C HIS A 357 -9.54 -5.95 14.74
N ALA A 358 -9.17 -7.00 15.50
CA ALA A 358 -8.96 -8.34 14.97
C ALA A 358 -10.22 -8.92 14.32
N ALA A 359 -11.37 -8.80 14.96
CA ALA A 359 -12.62 -9.37 14.45
C ALA A 359 -13.03 -8.77 13.09
N ALA A 360 -12.86 -7.46 12.92
CA ALA A 360 -13.11 -6.76 11.66
C ALA A 360 -12.14 -7.23 10.57
N ASN A 361 -10.84 -7.23 10.83
CA ASN A 361 -9.82 -7.58 9.84
C ASN A 361 -9.83 -9.06 9.46
N LEU A 362 -10.14 -9.97 10.39
CA LEU A 362 -10.35 -11.40 10.08
C LEU A 362 -11.52 -11.63 9.11
N ARG A 363 -12.47 -10.71 9.03
CA ARG A 363 -13.57 -10.75 8.06
C ARG A 363 -13.20 -10.03 6.75
N LEU A 364 -12.56 -8.86 6.85
CA LEU A 364 -12.29 -7.97 5.71
C LEU A 364 -11.21 -8.54 4.80
N TYR A 365 -10.05 -8.94 5.31
CA TYR A 365 -8.94 -9.43 4.47
C TYR A 365 -9.28 -10.67 3.65
N PRO A 366 -9.88 -11.74 4.20
CA PRO A 366 -10.31 -12.87 3.36
C PRO A 366 -11.40 -12.49 2.36
N GLY A 367 -12.28 -11.54 2.71
CA GLY A 367 -13.31 -11.02 1.82
C GLY A 367 -12.70 -10.28 0.61
N TRP A 368 -11.79 -9.35 0.85
CA TRP A 368 -11.09 -8.63 -0.21
C TRP A 368 -10.17 -9.51 -1.04
N TRP A 369 -9.52 -10.51 -0.40
CA TRP A 369 -8.73 -11.51 -1.11
C TRP A 369 -9.59 -12.30 -2.09
N LEU A 370 -10.77 -12.73 -1.65
CA LEU A 370 -11.74 -13.42 -2.49
C LEU A 370 -12.29 -12.54 -3.61
N GLU A 371 -12.62 -11.28 -3.31
CA GLU A 371 -13.13 -10.32 -4.29
C GLU A 371 -12.11 -10.02 -5.38
N SER A 372 -10.86 -9.74 -5.00
CA SER A 372 -9.81 -9.31 -5.93
C SER A 372 -9.14 -10.46 -6.69
N HIS A 373 -8.98 -11.65 -6.10
CA HIS A 373 -8.25 -12.76 -6.69
C HIS A 373 -9.13 -14.00 -6.99
N GLY A 374 -10.39 -14.00 -6.54
CA GLY A 374 -11.29 -15.13 -6.68
C GLY A 374 -10.98 -16.30 -5.75
N ALA A 375 -11.87 -17.29 -5.73
CA ALA A 375 -11.75 -18.44 -4.83
C ALA A 375 -10.51 -19.31 -5.10
N ILE A 376 -9.99 -19.28 -6.33
CA ILE A 376 -8.81 -20.03 -6.74
C ILE A 376 -7.54 -19.59 -6.00
N ALA A 377 -7.51 -18.36 -5.53
CA ALA A 377 -6.41 -17.82 -4.76
C ALA A 377 -6.25 -18.44 -3.36
N PHE A 378 -7.29 -19.12 -2.84
CA PHE A 378 -7.20 -19.90 -1.61
C PHE A 378 -6.56 -21.30 -1.80
N LEU A 379 -6.17 -21.65 -3.03
CA LEU A 379 -5.56 -22.96 -3.31
C LEU A 379 -4.25 -23.18 -2.51
N PHE A 380 -3.58 -22.12 -2.06
CA PHE A 380 -2.42 -22.24 -1.16
C PHE A 380 -2.74 -23.03 0.11
N LEU A 381 -3.99 -23.00 0.60
CA LEU A 381 -4.41 -23.78 1.77
C LEU A 381 -4.29 -25.29 1.53
N ALA A 382 -4.36 -25.77 0.29
CA ALA A 382 -4.14 -27.16 -0.04
C ALA A 382 -2.68 -27.61 0.16
N ALA A 383 -1.73 -26.70 0.24
CA ALA A 383 -0.34 -27.03 0.58
C ALA A 383 -0.25 -27.69 1.97
N PHE A 384 -1.02 -27.21 2.95
CA PHE A 384 -1.02 -27.69 4.34
C PHE A 384 -1.58 -29.10 4.51
N VAL A 385 -2.29 -29.59 3.50
CA VAL A 385 -2.94 -30.89 3.48
C VAL A 385 -1.98 -32.00 3.02
N ARG A 386 -0.83 -31.65 2.44
CA ARG A 386 0.16 -32.58 1.89
C ARG A 386 1.28 -32.88 2.88
N GLY A 387 1.45 -34.17 3.26
CA GLY A 387 2.40 -34.61 4.29
C GLY A 387 3.91 -34.45 3.96
N ARG A 388 4.29 -33.87 2.82
CA ARG A 388 5.69 -33.72 2.39
C ARG A 388 6.17 -32.27 2.19
N TRP A 389 5.42 -31.29 2.61
CA TRP A 389 5.79 -29.89 2.39
C TRP A 389 6.67 -29.29 3.50
N TYR A 390 6.84 -29.99 4.61
CA TYR A 390 7.57 -29.51 5.79
C TYR A 390 9.10 -29.57 5.58
N THR A 391 9.64 -28.64 4.80
CA THR A 391 11.05 -28.27 4.92
C THR A 391 11.17 -27.04 5.79
N LEU A 392 12.30 -26.87 6.47
CA LEU A 392 12.49 -25.75 7.41
C LEU A 392 12.38 -24.39 6.69
N GLU A 393 12.84 -24.33 5.43
CA GLU A 393 12.72 -23.14 4.59
C GLU A 393 11.25 -22.81 4.26
N ARG A 394 10.45 -23.82 3.91
CA ARG A 394 9.01 -23.62 3.62
C ARG A 394 8.24 -23.20 4.87
N VAL A 395 8.58 -23.80 6.02
CA VAL A 395 8.03 -23.41 7.33
C VAL A 395 8.39 -21.96 7.65
N ALA A 396 9.62 -21.53 7.39
CA ALA A 396 10.04 -20.14 7.58
C ALA A 396 9.24 -19.19 6.66
N LEU A 397 9.00 -19.54 5.39
CA LEU A 397 8.19 -18.72 4.48
C LEU A 397 6.72 -18.62 4.93
N VAL A 398 6.14 -19.72 5.39
CA VAL A 398 4.77 -19.72 5.95
C VAL A 398 4.71 -18.89 7.23
N GLY A 399 5.71 -19.05 8.11
CA GLY A 399 5.85 -18.22 9.31
C GLY A 399 5.96 -16.74 8.99
N TYR A 400 6.74 -16.38 7.95
CA TYR A 400 6.84 -15.01 7.44
C TYR A 400 5.47 -14.47 7.00
N ALA A 401 4.75 -15.19 6.13
CA ALA A 401 3.43 -14.78 5.67
C ALA A 401 2.41 -14.70 6.82
N GLY A 402 2.47 -15.65 7.75
CA GLY A 402 1.66 -15.65 8.96
C GLY A 402 1.96 -14.46 9.87
N CYS A 403 3.24 -14.08 10.02
CA CYS A 403 3.65 -12.90 10.79
C CYS A 403 3.10 -11.61 10.17
N VAL A 404 3.16 -11.44 8.83
CA VAL A 404 2.52 -10.30 8.13
C VAL A 404 1.03 -10.24 8.44
N PHE A 405 0.33 -11.38 8.31
CA PHE A 405 -1.10 -11.44 8.57
C PHE A 405 -1.44 -11.08 10.02
N VAL A 406 -0.71 -11.64 10.99
CA VAL A 406 -0.91 -11.37 12.43
C VAL A 406 -0.67 -9.89 12.75
N LEU A 407 0.39 -9.28 12.21
CA LEU A 407 0.66 -7.85 12.42
C LEU A 407 -0.52 -7.00 11.98
N TYR A 408 -1.09 -7.27 10.80
CA TYR A 408 -2.16 -6.43 10.26
C TYR A 408 -3.58 -6.84 10.68
N VAL A 409 -3.78 -8.02 11.26
CA VAL A 409 -5.06 -8.39 11.90
C VAL A 409 -5.39 -7.43 13.05
N PHE A 410 -4.39 -6.97 13.78
CA PHE A 410 -4.56 -6.02 14.91
C PHE A 410 -4.49 -4.54 14.49
N TYR A 411 -4.26 -4.25 13.20
CA TYR A 411 -4.20 -2.89 12.70
C TYR A 411 -5.60 -2.28 12.55
N LEU A 412 -5.69 -0.94 12.58
CA LEU A 412 -6.92 -0.19 12.37
C LEU A 412 -7.66 -0.68 11.12
N PRO A 413 -8.94 -1.09 11.21
CA PRO A 413 -9.71 -1.57 10.08
C PRO A 413 -10.14 -0.42 9.17
N PHE A 414 -10.13 -0.67 7.89
CA PHE A 414 -10.64 0.21 6.83
C PHE A 414 -11.77 -0.51 6.08
N ASP A 415 -12.48 0.18 5.21
CA ASP A 415 -13.67 -0.35 4.53
C ASP A 415 -13.48 -0.62 3.03
N GLN A 416 -12.29 -0.33 2.47
CA GLN A 416 -12.03 -0.43 1.05
C GLN A 416 -11.07 -1.56 0.71
N TRP A 417 -11.31 -2.23 -0.44
CA TRP A 417 -10.56 -3.41 -0.88
C TRP A 417 -9.04 -3.18 -1.06
N TRP A 418 -8.64 -1.97 -1.42
CA TRP A 418 -7.21 -1.66 -1.61
C TRP A 418 -6.40 -1.66 -0.32
N TYR A 419 -7.02 -1.65 0.84
CA TYR A 419 -6.32 -1.87 2.11
C TYR A 419 -5.82 -3.31 2.30
N LEU A 420 -6.14 -4.23 1.38
CA LEU A 420 -5.43 -5.50 1.21
C LEU A 420 -3.92 -5.28 0.94
N ARG A 421 -3.52 -4.06 0.58
CA ARG A 421 -2.12 -3.63 0.41
C ARG A 421 -1.22 -3.99 1.58
N PHE A 422 -1.74 -3.97 2.79
CA PHE A 422 -0.98 -4.32 3.98
C PHE A 422 -0.48 -5.77 3.96
N LEU A 423 -1.12 -6.66 3.22
CA LEU A 423 -0.74 -8.05 3.07
C LEU A 423 0.16 -8.31 1.83
N ILE A 424 0.52 -7.28 1.04
CA ILE A 424 1.38 -7.46 -0.15
C ILE A 424 2.68 -8.22 0.17
N PRO A 425 3.37 -8.01 1.30
CA PRO A 425 4.56 -8.81 1.61
C PRO A 425 4.30 -10.32 1.72
N ALA A 426 3.07 -10.76 2.06
CA ALA A 426 2.69 -12.17 2.16
C ALA A 426 2.17 -12.75 0.83
N ILE A 427 1.68 -11.92 -0.09
CA ILE A 427 1.06 -12.35 -1.36
C ILE A 427 1.99 -13.25 -2.19
N PRO A 428 3.27 -12.92 -2.42
CA PRO A 428 4.18 -13.79 -3.16
C PRO A 428 4.30 -15.19 -2.57
N ILE A 429 4.30 -15.32 -1.25
CA ILE A 429 4.38 -16.62 -0.58
C ILE A 429 3.11 -17.43 -0.80
N ALA A 430 1.94 -16.81 -0.69
CA ALA A 430 0.67 -17.46 -0.99
C ALA A 430 0.61 -17.97 -2.45
N PHE A 431 1.13 -17.20 -3.40
CA PHE A 431 1.20 -17.61 -4.80
C PHE A 431 2.26 -18.67 -5.08
N LEU A 432 3.40 -18.65 -4.38
CA LEU A 432 4.38 -19.75 -4.44
C LEU A 432 3.78 -21.06 -3.95
N LEU A 433 3.03 -21.05 -2.85
CA LEU A 433 2.34 -22.23 -2.35
C LEU A 433 1.22 -22.70 -3.31
N THR A 434 0.45 -21.76 -3.88
CA THR A 434 -0.57 -22.07 -4.90
C THR A 434 0.05 -22.74 -6.12
N ALA A 435 1.13 -22.17 -6.66
CA ALA A 435 1.84 -22.70 -7.81
C ALA A 435 2.47 -24.07 -7.51
N ASP A 436 3.04 -24.27 -6.32
CA ASP A 436 3.60 -25.56 -5.90
C ASP A 436 2.53 -26.66 -5.84
N VAL A 437 1.34 -26.33 -5.33
CA VAL A 437 0.19 -27.25 -5.31
C VAL A 437 -0.18 -27.69 -6.73
N LEU A 438 -0.25 -26.76 -7.70
CA LEU A 438 -0.58 -27.05 -9.09
C LEU A 438 0.49 -27.88 -9.79
N VAL A 439 1.75 -27.50 -9.66
CA VAL A 439 2.88 -28.20 -10.28
C VAL A 439 3.01 -29.62 -9.72
N GLU A 440 2.90 -29.80 -8.42
CA GLU A 440 2.99 -31.11 -7.80
C GLU A 440 1.76 -32.00 -8.12
N ALA A 441 0.55 -31.44 -8.21
CA ALA A 441 -0.65 -32.19 -8.58
C ALA A 441 -0.55 -32.78 -9.98
N THR A 442 0.16 -32.09 -10.88
CA THR A 442 0.31 -32.47 -12.29
C THR A 442 1.67 -33.09 -12.61
N ARG A 443 2.48 -33.44 -11.59
CA ARG A 443 3.85 -33.92 -11.75
C ARG A 443 3.98 -35.15 -12.66
N ARG A 444 2.96 -36.03 -12.65
CA ARG A 444 3.00 -37.32 -13.35
C ARG A 444 2.65 -37.23 -14.84
N SER A 445 2.12 -36.10 -15.32
CA SER A 445 1.73 -35.94 -16.73
C SER A 445 2.06 -34.52 -17.21
N PRO A 446 3.09 -34.34 -18.06
CA PRO A 446 3.47 -33.04 -18.61
C PRO A 446 2.35 -32.37 -19.43
N SER A 447 1.61 -33.13 -20.25
CA SER A 447 0.49 -32.62 -21.02
C SER A 447 -0.67 -32.15 -20.15
N LEU A 448 -1.01 -32.93 -19.08
CA LEU A 448 -2.00 -32.50 -18.10
C LEU A 448 -1.52 -31.24 -17.35
N ARG A 449 -0.21 -31.16 -17.05
CA ARG A 449 0.36 -29.97 -16.42
C ARG A 449 0.12 -28.74 -17.27
N LEU A 450 0.48 -28.79 -18.55
CA LEU A 450 0.30 -27.66 -19.47
C LEU A 450 -1.17 -27.24 -19.54
N ALA A 451 -2.09 -28.20 -19.71
CA ALA A 451 -3.52 -27.93 -19.77
C ALA A 451 -4.06 -27.30 -18.48
N VAL A 452 -3.67 -27.83 -17.31
CA VAL A 452 -4.07 -27.28 -15.99
C VAL A 452 -3.50 -25.89 -15.78
N LEU A 453 -2.25 -25.64 -16.17
CA LEU A 453 -1.64 -24.33 -16.01
C LEU A 453 -2.26 -23.27 -16.95
N ILE A 454 -2.57 -23.64 -18.19
CA ILE A 454 -3.31 -22.75 -19.12
C ILE A 454 -4.70 -22.44 -18.58
N ALA A 455 -5.45 -23.46 -18.15
CA ALA A 455 -6.78 -23.26 -17.56
C ALA A 455 -6.73 -22.39 -16.31
N PHE A 456 -5.75 -22.64 -15.42
CA PHE A 456 -5.56 -21.84 -14.22
C PHE A 456 -5.19 -20.40 -14.56
N ALA A 457 -4.26 -20.18 -15.50
CA ALA A 457 -3.87 -18.84 -15.94
C ALA A 457 -5.05 -18.09 -16.58
N ALA A 458 -5.87 -18.78 -17.38
CA ALA A 458 -7.06 -18.20 -17.98
C ALA A 458 -8.09 -17.78 -16.91
N VAL A 459 -8.34 -18.63 -15.90
CA VAL A 459 -9.30 -18.32 -14.83
C VAL A 459 -8.75 -17.25 -13.90
N ALA A 460 -7.52 -17.37 -13.40
CA ALA A 460 -6.93 -16.40 -12.47
C ALA A 460 -6.66 -15.07 -13.17
N GLY A 461 -6.05 -15.08 -14.36
CA GLY A 461 -5.78 -13.88 -15.15
C GLY A 461 -7.07 -13.21 -15.62
N GLY A 462 -8.03 -13.99 -16.10
CA GLY A 462 -9.35 -13.47 -16.52
C GLY A 462 -10.11 -12.82 -15.37
N HIS A 463 -10.07 -13.40 -14.15
CA HIS A 463 -10.66 -12.80 -12.96
C HIS A 463 -9.95 -11.48 -12.60
N SER A 464 -8.62 -11.47 -12.59
CA SER A 464 -7.83 -10.28 -12.30
C SER A 464 -8.09 -9.14 -13.30
N LEU A 465 -8.09 -9.43 -14.60
CA LEU A 465 -8.40 -8.46 -15.65
C LEU A 465 -9.82 -7.91 -15.54
N ARG A 466 -10.80 -8.79 -15.26
CA ARG A 466 -12.18 -8.38 -15.01
C ARG A 466 -12.29 -7.46 -13.78
N PHE A 467 -11.59 -7.79 -12.68
CA PHE A 467 -11.58 -6.96 -11.48
C PHE A 467 -10.95 -5.61 -11.76
N ILE A 468 -9.77 -5.58 -12.40
CA ILE A 468 -9.07 -4.34 -12.79
C ILE A 468 -9.98 -3.46 -13.68
N GLY A 469 -10.65 -4.06 -14.66
CA GLY A 469 -11.57 -3.34 -15.54
C GLY A 469 -12.86 -2.89 -14.83
N SER A 470 -13.46 -3.71 -13.95
CA SER A 470 -14.69 -3.36 -13.23
C SER A 470 -14.50 -2.22 -12.21
N LYS A 471 -13.29 -2.06 -11.66
CA LYS A 471 -12.90 -0.95 -10.77
C LYS A 471 -12.23 0.19 -11.54
N ASP A 472 -12.08 0.05 -12.84
CA ASP A 472 -11.36 1.00 -13.73
C ASP A 472 -10.01 1.46 -13.17
N ILE A 473 -9.25 0.52 -12.60
CA ILE A 473 -8.04 0.80 -11.81
C ILE A 473 -7.03 1.61 -12.62
N LEU A 474 -6.87 1.30 -13.91
CA LEU A 474 -5.84 1.95 -14.73
C LEU A 474 -6.15 3.41 -15.04
N ASN A 475 -7.41 3.76 -15.28
CA ASN A 475 -7.78 5.12 -15.65
C ASN A 475 -8.11 5.99 -14.42
N ASN A 476 -8.90 5.45 -13.48
CA ASN A 476 -9.33 6.22 -12.31
C ASN A 476 -8.17 6.60 -11.40
N THR A 477 -7.13 5.74 -11.26
CA THR A 477 -5.99 6.06 -10.40
C THR A 477 -5.27 7.34 -10.83
N MET A 478 -5.07 7.53 -12.15
CA MET A 478 -4.49 8.77 -12.66
C MET A 478 -5.43 9.95 -12.49
N ALA A 479 -6.70 9.80 -12.86
CA ALA A 479 -7.69 10.87 -12.81
C ALA A 479 -7.88 11.42 -11.37
N GLU A 480 -8.07 10.52 -10.39
CA GLU A 480 -8.21 10.90 -8.98
C GLU A 480 -7.00 11.66 -8.44
N LYS A 481 -5.78 11.26 -8.80
CA LYS A 481 -4.57 11.95 -8.32
C LYS A 481 -4.35 13.27 -9.05
N ARG A 482 -4.68 13.33 -10.32
CA ARG A 482 -4.52 14.55 -11.12
C ARG A 482 -5.33 15.72 -10.59
N ARG A 483 -6.50 15.51 -10.03
CA ARG A 483 -7.36 16.55 -9.43
C ARG A 483 -6.61 17.43 -8.39
N TYR A 484 -5.65 16.85 -7.64
CA TYR A 484 -4.81 17.61 -6.70
C TYR A 484 -3.87 18.59 -7.39
N LEU A 485 -3.32 18.20 -8.53
CA LEU A 485 -2.44 19.06 -9.32
C LEU A 485 -3.24 20.14 -10.04
N ASP A 486 -4.37 19.79 -10.64
CA ASP A 486 -5.24 20.74 -11.37
C ASP A 486 -5.79 21.81 -10.42
N ALA A 487 -6.21 21.43 -9.22
CA ALA A 487 -6.60 22.36 -8.15
C ALA A 487 -5.45 23.31 -7.77
N ALA A 488 -4.25 22.78 -7.61
CA ALA A 488 -3.08 23.59 -7.28
C ALA A 488 -2.73 24.56 -8.41
N VAL A 489 -2.79 24.15 -9.68
CA VAL A 489 -2.58 25.02 -10.85
C VAL A 489 -3.62 26.14 -10.91
N HIS A 490 -4.88 25.82 -10.62
CA HIS A 490 -5.94 26.84 -10.55
C HIS A 490 -5.65 27.85 -9.45
N ILE A 491 -5.34 27.40 -8.24
CA ILE A 491 -4.99 28.24 -7.10
C ILE A 491 -3.77 29.10 -7.42
N ASP A 492 -2.75 28.54 -8.07
CA ASP A 492 -1.54 29.30 -8.40
C ASP A 492 -1.79 30.48 -9.33
N ARG A 493 -2.78 30.37 -10.21
CA ARG A 493 -3.17 31.43 -11.18
C ARG A 493 -4.13 32.46 -10.60
N THR A 494 -4.98 32.09 -9.64
CA THR A 494 -6.13 32.90 -9.22
C THR A 494 -6.00 33.45 -7.80
N VAL A 495 -5.19 32.85 -6.96
CA VAL A 495 -5.01 33.22 -5.55
C VAL A 495 -3.65 33.90 -5.36
N PRO A 496 -3.56 35.03 -4.63
CA PRO A 496 -2.29 35.70 -4.36
C PRO A 496 -1.27 34.79 -3.68
N PRO A 497 0.03 34.93 -3.96
CA PRO A 497 1.07 34.07 -3.36
C PRO A 497 1.21 34.22 -1.84
N GLU A 498 0.81 35.38 -1.29
CA GLU A 498 0.80 35.67 0.15
C GLU A 498 -0.49 35.22 0.86
N ALA A 499 -1.40 34.56 0.17
CA ALA A 499 -2.63 34.06 0.79
C ALA A 499 -2.37 32.80 1.61
N ALA A 500 -3.25 32.57 2.60
CA ALA A 500 -3.37 31.30 3.34
C ALA A 500 -4.60 30.52 2.86
N ILE A 501 -4.43 29.22 2.68
CA ILE A 501 -5.50 28.31 2.24
C ILE A 501 -5.89 27.38 3.39
N LEU A 502 -7.13 27.49 3.83
CA LEU A 502 -7.74 26.62 4.80
C LEU A 502 -8.19 25.34 4.09
N ALA A 503 -7.53 24.22 4.34
CA ALA A 503 -7.82 22.96 3.68
C ALA A 503 -7.42 21.78 4.58
N MET A 504 -8.03 20.60 4.42
CA MET A 504 -7.58 19.37 5.04
C MET A 504 -6.93 18.47 3.99
N GLN A 505 -7.73 17.85 3.13
CA GLN A 505 -7.24 16.86 2.16
C GLN A 505 -6.23 17.43 1.16
N HIS A 506 -6.43 18.67 0.73
CA HIS A 506 -5.55 19.37 -0.21
C HIS A 506 -4.42 20.17 0.45
N SER A 507 -4.31 20.18 1.80
CA SER A 507 -3.34 21.01 2.53
C SER A 507 -1.88 20.77 2.09
N GLY A 508 -1.53 19.51 1.84
CA GLY A 508 -0.19 19.14 1.40
C GLY A 508 0.08 19.52 -0.06
N SER A 509 -0.76 19.10 -0.98
CA SER A 509 -0.59 19.33 -2.42
C SER A 509 -0.60 20.81 -2.79
N VAL A 510 -1.50 21.60 -2.21
CA VAL A 510 -1.53 23.05 -2.41
C VAL A 510 -0.23 23.69 -1.95
N ARG A 511 0.25 23.37 -0.73
CA ARG A 511 1.54 23.88 -0.26
C ARG A 511 2.71 23.45 -1.13
N TYR A 512 2.72 22.21 -1.57
CA TYR A 512 3.80 21.63 -2.39
C TYR A 512 3.91 22.31 -3.77
N TYR A 513 2.81 22.43 -4.50
CA TYR A 513 2.82 22.90 -5.86
C TYR A 513 2.80 24.43 -5.98
N THR A 514 2.13 25.13 -5.05
CA THR A 514 1.94 26.57 -5.15
C THR A 514 2.81 27.39 -4.20
N GLY A 515 3.33 26.77 -3.16
CA GLY A 515 4.04 27.47 -2.08
C GLY A 515 3.15 28.39 -1.25
N ARG A 516 1.79 28.27 -1.35
CA ARG A 516 0.90 29.02 -0.44
C ARG A 516 0.93 28.38 0.94
N LEU A 517 0.79 29.22 1.95
CA LEU A 517 0.64 28.76 3.32
C LEU A 517 -0.70 28.02 3.46
N THR A 518 -0.67 26.79 3.96
CA THR A 518 -1.89 26.02 4.21
C THR A 518 -2.16 25.90 5.70
N MET A 519 -3.44 25.99 6.08
CA MET A 519 -3.91 25.83 7.44
C MET A 519 -4.97 24.72 7.48
N ARG A 520 -4.82 23.77 8.38
CA ARG A 520 -5.76 22.64 8.50
C ARG A 520 -6.97 23.01 9.33
N TRP A 521 -8.14 23.00 8.71
CA TRP A 521 -9.39 23.32 9.36
C TRP A 521 -9.79 22.27 10.42
N ASP A 522 -9.47 21.01 10.21
CA ASP A 522 -9.80 19.91 11.11
C ASP A 522 -8.98 19.90 12.43
N VAL A 523 -7.85 20.61 12.45
CA VAL A 523 -7.00 20.79 13.64
C VAL A 523 -7.26 22.14 14.33
N LEU A 524 -7.77 23.13 13.59
CA LEU A 524 -8.12 24.44 14.13
C LEU A 524 -9.20 24.31 15.21
N ASP A 525 -9.03 25.01 16.32
CA ASP A 525 -10.02 25.04 17.40
C ASP A 525 -11.38 25.57 16.88
N PRO A 526 -12.50 24.92 17.19
CA PRO A 526 -13.82 25.26 16.66
C PRO A 526 -14.26 26.70 16.94
N ALA A 527 -13.88 27.27 18.09
CA ALA A 527 -14.21 28.64 18.45
C ALA A 527 -13.25 29.70 17.87
N SER A 528 -12.27 29.26 17.07
CA SER A 528 -11.16 30.13 16.67
C SER A 528 -11.12 30.47 15.18
N LEU A 529 -12.10 30.05 14.35
CA LEU A 529 -12.11 30.35 12.92
C LEU A 529 -12.07 31.85 12.65
N ASP A 530 -13.03 32.61 13.21
CA ASP A 530 -13.13 34.06 13.02
C ASP A 530 -11.85 34.77 13.51
N ARG A 531 -11.35 34.36 14.68
CA ARG A 531 -10.11 34.91 15.26
C ARG A 531 -8.91 34.67 14.37
N ALA A 532 -8.80 33.48 13.76
CA ALA A 532 -7.72 33.15 12.85
C ALA A 532 -7.82 33.94 11.54
N VAL A 533 -9.01 34.02 10.96
CA VAL A 533 -9.26 34.79 9.73
C VAL A 533 -8.97 36.28 9.96
N ASP A 534 -9.46 36.88 11.05
CA ASP A 534 -9.24 38.30 11.39
C ASP A 534 -7.77 38.59 11.69
N ALA A 535 -7.10 37.71 12.43
CA ALA A 535 -5.68 37.87 12.74
C ALA A 535 -4.76 37.77 11.51
N LEU A 536 -5.09 36.96 10.53
CA LEU A 536 -4.38 36.87 9.25
C LEU A 536 -4.70 38.07 8.37
N ARG A 537 -5.96 38.48 8.28
CA ARG A 537 -6.41 39.66 7.51
C ARG A 537 -5.75 40.94 7.98
N THR A 538 -5.67 41.17 9.29
CA THR A 538 -5.03 42.39 9.86
C THR A 538 -3.53 42.43 9.57
N ARG A 539 -2.91 41.29 9.26
CA ARG A 539 -1.50 41.17 8.83
C ARG A 539 -1.34 41.17 7.31
N GLY A 540 -2.43 41.47 6.56
CA GLY A 540 -2.42 41.53 5.10
C GLY A 540 -2.33 40.16 4.41
N VAL A 541 -2.73 39.10 5.10
CA VAL A 541 -2.82 37.74 4.55
C VAL A 541 -4.27 37.43 4.21
N ALA A 542 -4.60 37.29 2.94
CA ALA A 542 -5.93 36.88 2.49
C ALA A 542 -6.15 35.39 2.82
N VAL A 543 -7.37 35.02 3.23
CA VAL A 543 -7.70 33.65 3.62
C VAL A 543 -8.79 33.10 2.69
N TYR A 544 -8.56 31.90 2.19
CA TYR A 544 -9.50 31.12 1.39
C TYR A 544 -9.74 29.78 2.03
N ALA A 545 -10.94 29.20 1.90
CA ALA A 545 -11.22 27.81 2.26
C ALA A 545 -11.32 26.98 0.98
N LEU A 546 -10.61 25.87 0.93
CA LEU A 546 -10.62 24.88 -0.13
C LEU A 546 -11.21 23.59 0.45
N LEU A 547 -12.40 23.23 0.01
CA LEU A 547 -13.20 22.13 0.57
C LEU A 547 -13.67 21.19 -0.53
N GLU A 548 -13.50 19.88 -0.33
CA GLU A 548 -14.18 18.84 -1.06
C GLU A 548 -15.67 18.82 -0.63
N SER A 549 -16.58 18.45 -1.53
CA SER A 549 -18.01 18.39 -1.21
C SER A 549 -18.33 17.56 0.04
N TRP A 550 -17.60 16.47 0.24
CA TRP A 550 -17.75 15.63 1.44
C TRP A 550 -17.19 16.27 2.73
N GLU A 551 -16.24 17.21 2.63
CA GLU A 551 -15.68 17.95 3.77
C GLU A 551 -16.62 19.08 4.25
N GLU A 552 -17.46 19.63 3.38
CA GLU A 552 -18.25 20.82 3.69
C GLU A 552 -19.20 20.63 4.87
N ALA A 553 -19.85 19.48 4.97
CA ALA A 553 -20.78 19.19 6.05
C ALA A 553 -20.08 19.20 7.42
N ASP A 554 -18.90 18.58 7.49
CA ASP A 554 -18.09 18.51 8.71
C ASP A 554 -17.49 19.89 9.05
N PHE A 555 -17.05 20.65 8.04
CA PHE A 555 -16.55 22.02 8.21
C PHE A 555 -17.65 22.92 8.79
N ARG A 556 -18.86 22.92 8.21
CA ARG A 556 -20.01 23.71 8.69
C ARG A 556 -20.42 23.34 10.10
N LYS A 557 -20.44 22.04 10.41
CA LYS A 557 -20.74 21.52 11.75
C LYS A 557 -19.69 21.97 12.77
N ARG A 558 -18.40 21.88 12.42
CA ARG A 558 -17.29 22.21 13.29
C ARG A 558 -17.28 23.68 13.70
N PHE A 559 -17.56 24.56 12.77
CA PHE A 559 -17.49 26.03 12.98
C PHE A 559 -18.86 26.70 13.08
N ALA A 560 -19.88 25.94 13.48
CA ALA A 560 -21.24 26.49 13.66
C ALA A 560 -21.21 27.72 14.58
N GLY A 561 -21.86 28.81 14.14
CA GLY A 561 -21.91 30.07 14.86
C GLY A 561 -20.73 31.04 14.60
N GLN A 562 -19.77 30.68 13.77
CA GLN A 562 -18.70 31.57 13.33
C GLN A 562 -19.16 32.41 12.12
N ARG A 563 -18.88 33.73 12.10
CA ARG A 563 -19.26 34.66 11.01
C ARG A 563 -18.65 34.26 9.66
N SER A 564 -17.46 33.72 9.67
CA SER A 564 -16.77 33.30 8.47
C SER A 564 -17.52 32.22 7.68
N LEU A 565 -18.47 31.50 8.31
CA LEU A 565 -19.35 30.55 7.61
C LEU A 565 -20.35 31.23 6.68
N GLU A 566 -20.77 32.47 6.97
CA GLU A 566 -21.69 33.25 6.11
C GLU A 566 -21.03 33.54 4.75
N MET A 567 -19.71 33.67 4.71
CA MET A 567 -18.94 33.87 3.49
C MET A 567 -19.00 32.67 2.54
N LEU A 568 -19.25 31.44 3.06
CA LEU A 568 -19.43 30.24 2.23
C LEU A 568 -20.75 30.30 1.42
N THR A 569 -21.71 31.13 1.81
CA THR A 569 -22.99 31.31 1.09
C THR A 569 -22.90 32.36 0.01
N ALA A 570 -21.93 33.27 0.08
CA ALA A 570 -21.81 34.42 -0.81
C ALA A 570 -21.19 34.11 -2.21
N GLY A 571 -20.75 32.90 -2.46
CA GLY A 571 -20.28 32.45 -3.77
C GLY A 571 -19.05 31.55 -3.72
N ALA A 572 -19.25 30.29 -4.02
CA ALA A 572 -18.19 29.32 -4.29
C ALA A 572 -17.73 29.46 -5.74
N ALA A 573 -16.41 29.37 -5.96
CA ALA A 573 -15.90 28.98 -7.27
C ALA A 573 -15.68 27.45 -7.24
N SER A 574 -16.46 26.70 -8.04
CA SER A 574 -16.12 25.31 -8.32
C SER A 574 -14.81 25.28 -9.11
N ILE A 575 -13.82 24.54 -8.62
CA ILE A 575 -12.49 24.48 -9.23
C ILE A 575 -12.09 23.08 -9.70
N SER A 576 -13.05 22.14 -9.73
CA SER A 576 -12.91 20.82 -10.34
C SER A 576 -13.94 20.60 -11.44
N GLU A 577 -13.61 19.76 -12.44
CA GLU A 577 -14.52 19.46 -13.57
C GLU A 577 -15.79 18.73 -13.11
N ASP A 578 -15.68 17.90 -12.08
CA ASP A 578 -16.78 17.16 -11.46
C ASP A 578 -17.66 18.01 -10.53
N GLY A 579 -17.23 19.24 -10.23
CA GLY A 579 -17.95 20.12 -9.31
C GLY A 579 -17.78 19.77 -7.83
N GLU A 580 -16.90 18.84 -7.49
CA GLU A 580 -16.73 18.32 -6.13
C GLU A 580 -15.72 19.11 -5.27
N LEU A 581 -15.00 20.08 -5.84
CA LEU A 581 -14.01 20.88 -5.11
C LEU A 581 -14.34 22.37 -5.21
N HIS A 582 -14.47 23.03 -4.06
CA HIS A 582 -14.91 24.41 -3.94
C HIS A 582 -13.88 25.30 -3.26
N LEU A 583 -13.68 26.50 -3.80
CA LEU A 583 -12.82 27.54 -3.23
C LEU A 583 -13.67 28.75 -2.78
N TYR A 584 -13.59 29.07 -1.49
CA TYR A 584 -14.35 30.15 -0.84
C TYR A 584 -13.42 31.25 -0.33
N PRO A 585 -13.61 32.53 -0.70
CA PRO A 585 -12.90 33.65 -0.08
C PRO A 585 -13.47 33.93 1.32
N LEU A 586 -12.66 33.93 2.37
CA LEU A 586 -13.09 34.20 3.75
C LEU A 586 -12.77 35.64 4.23
N THR A 587 -12.07 36.44 3.45
CA THR A 587 -11.62 37.78 3.85
C THR A 587 -12.25 38.93 3.06
N GLY A 588 -13.38 38.73 2.36
CA GLY A 588 -13.98 39.73 1.48
C GLY A 588 -13.14 39.98 0.22
N ALA A 589 -12.12 39.16 -0.03
CA ALA A 589 -11.41 39.13 -1.30
C ALA A 589 -12.41 38.76 -2.42
N LYS A 590 -12.21 39.33 -3.62
CA LYS A 590 -13.04 39.00 -4.77
C LYS A 590 -12.98 37.48 -5.00
N ALA A 591 -14.14 36.82 -5.06
CA ALA A 591 -14.19 35.42 -5.46
C ALA A 591 -13.41 35.26 -6.76
N PRO A 592 -12.49 34.29 -6.91
CA PRO A 592 -11.89 34.01 -8.18
C PRO A 592 -13.03 33.72 -9.15
N GLY A 593 -13.08 34.44 -10.28
CA GLY A 593 -14.13 34.26 -11.29
C GLY A 593 -14.19 32.78 -11.67
N ARG A 594 -15.40 32.28 -11.91
CA ARG A 594 -15.60 30.93 -12.43
C ARG A 594 -14.75 30.80 -13.69
N ALA A 595 -13.69 30.01 -13.63
CA ALA A 595 -12.87 29.78 -14.80
C ALA A 595 -13.75 29.08 -15.85
N ALA A 596 -13.87 29.65 -17.02
CA ALA A 596 -14.66 29.09 -18.13
C ALA A 596 -14.10 27.69 -18.54
N VAL A 597 -12.83 27.46 -18.25
CA VAL A 597 -12.14 26.17 -18.40
C VAL A 597 -11.16 26.05 -17.23
N ILE A 598 -11.25 24.96 -16.46
CA ILE A 598 -10.27 24.65 -15.44
C ILE A 598 -8.96 24.31 -16.15
N PRO A 599 -7.86 25.06 -15.87
CA PRO A 599 -6.62 24.83 -16.59
C PRO A 599 -6.04 23.47 -16.18
N ARG A 600 -5.94 22.56 -17.13
CA ARG A 600 -5.26 21.28 -16.92
C ARG A 600 -3.76 21.49 -16.84
N ALA A 601 -3.12 20.79 -15.90
CA ALA A 601 -1.68 20.67 -15.87
C ALA A 601 -1.19 19.92 -17.14
N PRO A 602 0.05 20.18 -17.61
CA PRO A 602 0.62 19.48 -18.75
C PRO A 602 0.51 17.95 -18.59
N ASP A 603 0.12 17.24 -19.64
CA ASP A 603 -0.16 15.80 -19.60
C ASP A 603 1.07 14.94 -19.30
N ASP A 604 2.27 15.40 -19.65
CA ASP A 604 3.49 14.60 -19.66
C ASP A 604 4.53 15.00 -18.61
N GLY A 605 4.21 15.96 -17.73
CA GLY A 605 5.18 16.55 -16.81
C GLY A 605 5.09 16.05 -15.38
N CYS A 606 6.22 15.64 -14.84
CA CYS A 606 6.39 15.55 -13.39
C CYS A 606 6.61 16.96 -12.86
N VAL A 607 5.59 17.53 -12.21
CA VAL A 607 5.68 18.87 -11.64
C VAL A 607 6.40 18.77 -10.29
N GLY A 608 7.54 19.48 -10.18
CA GLY A 608 8.31 19.56 -8.94
C GLY A 608 7.65 20.44 -7.88
N ALA A 609 8.29 20.49 -6.71
CA ALA A 609 7.89 21.38 -5.63
C ALA A 609 8.06 22.85 -6.03
N SER A 610 7.15 23.70 -5.56
CA SER A 610 7.33 25.16 -5.62
C SER A 610 8.63 25.54 -4.86
N PRO A 611 9.42 26.50 -5.35
CA PRO A 611 10.56 27.04 -4.59
C PRO A 611 10.16 27.58 -3.21
N ARG A 612 8.89 27.92 -3.02
CA ARG A 612 8.31 28.43 -1.76
C ARG A 612 7.70 27.34 -0.87
N PHE A 613 7.84 26.06 -1.23
CA PHE A 613 7.25 24.95 -0.46
C PHE A 613 7.71 24.93 1.01
N VAL A 614 9.01 25.11 1.24
CA VAL A 614 9.59 25.09 2.59
C VAL A 614 9.22 26.38 3.36
N GLU A 615 9.30 27.52 2.69
CA GLU A 615 9.06 28.84 3.29
C GLU A 615 8.05 29.66 2.47
N PRO A 616 6.74 29.48 2.70
CA PRO A 616 5.67 30.25 2.03
C PRO A 616 5.79 31.76 2.23
N GLU A 617 5.39 32.54 1.23
CA GLU A 617 5.43 34.02 1.28
C GLU A 617 4.60 34.59 2.43
N ALA A 618 3.42 34.00 2.69
CA ALA A 618 2.60 34.38 3.85
C ALA A 618 3.32 34.13 5.19
N ALA A 619 4.09 33.03 5.32
CA ALA A 619 4.88 32.75 6.52
C ALA A 619 5.97 33.80 6.72
N ARG A 620 6.69 34.20 5.65
CA ARG A 620 7.69 35.29 5.70
C ARG A 620 7.04 36.62 6.09
N ARG A 621 5.86 36.92 5.56
CA ARG A 621 5.12 38.16 5.91
C ARG A 621 4.72 38.15 7.38
N LEU A 622 4.21 37.03 7.89
CA LEU A 622 3.88 36.89 9.32
C LEU A 622 5.09 37.05 10.22
N SER A 623 6.24 36.48 9.85
CA SER A 623 7.49 36.63 10.61
C SER A 623 7.98 38.10 10.65
N ARG A 624 7.93 38.83 9.55
CA ARG A 624 8.32 40.26 9.46
C ARG A 624 7.43 41.15 10.30
N ASN A 625 6.12 40.94 10.26
CA ASN A 625 5.16 41.73 11.06
C ASN A 625 5.30 41.49 12.58
N LEU A 626 5.89 40.36 13.00
CA LEU A 626 6.15 40.05 14.39
C LEU A 626 7.41 40.75 14.94
N SER A 627 8.37 41.05 14.06
CA SER A 627 9.58 41.81 14.42
C SER A 627 9.35 43.32 14.41
N ASP A 628 8.24 43.84 13.89
CA ASP A 628 7.88 45.26 13.89
C ASP A 628 7.20 45.65 15.20
N PRO A 629 7.79 46.53 16.02
CA PRO A 629 7.22 46.96 17.29
C PRO A 629 5.87 47.69 17.15
N SER A 630 5.58 48.28 15.99
CA SER A 630 4.36 49.04 15.74
C SER A 630 3.10 48.14 15.54
N THR A 631 3.29 46.85 15.33
CA THR A 631 2.20 45.87 15.11
C THR A 631 1.82 45.04 16.36
N ARG A 632 2.42 45.36 17.53
CA ARG A 632 2.09 44.68 18.79
C ARG A 632 0.69 45.05 19.25
N ILE A 633 -0.18 44.06 19.39
CA ILE A 633 -1.50 44.23 20.02
C ILE A 633 -1.29 44.58 21.48
N PRO A 634 -1.89 45.69 22.01
CA PRO A 634 -1.80 46.02 23.41
C PRO A 634 -2.46 44.93 24.27
N GLY A 635 -1.69 44.24 25.11
CA GLY A 635 -2.26 43.28 26.06
C GLY A 635 -1.53 41.95 26.25
N THR A 636 -0.47 41.65 25.54
CA THR A 636 0.29 40.41 25.75
C THR A 636 1.68 40.73 26.35
N SER A 637 1.78 40.69 27.69
CA SER A 637 3.08 40.71 28.39
C SER A 637 3.79 39.37 28.18
N SER A 638 4.84 39.32 27.36
CA SER A 638 5.70 38.17 27.24
C SER A 638 6.64 38.08 28.42
N THR A 639 6.40 37.22 29.38
CA THR A 639 7.44 36.72 30.28
C THR A 639 8.21 35.61 29.53
N ALA A 640 9.26 36.02 28.84
CA ALA A 640 10.25 35.08 28.32
C ALA A 640 11.27 34.77 29.43
N PRO A 641 11.56 33.50 29.74
CA PRO A 641 12.68 33.17 30.60
C PRO A 641 13.97 33.32 29.79
N SER A 642 14.77 34.31 30.18
CA SER A 642 16.13 34.50 29.69
C SER A 642 17.06 33.43 30.29
N GLY A 643 17.18 32.31 29.61
CA GLY A 643 18.17 31.27 29.87
C GLY A 643 19.27 31.30 28.83
N ARG A 644 20.35 32.07 29.09
CA ARG A 644 21.63 31.92 28.38
C ARG A 644 22.21 30.55 28.76
N LEU A 645 22.24 29.61 27.84
CA LEU A 645 23.10 28.43 27.94
C LEU A 645 24.38 28.71 27.14
N SER A 646 25.47 28.89 27.88
CA SER A 646 26.84 28.97 27.40
C SER A 646 27.24 27.64 26.74
N ALA A 647 27.88 27.72 25.59
CA ALA A 647 28.54 26.61 24.91
C ALA A 647 29.65 26.01 25.79
N ARG A 648 29.65 24.69 25.94
CA ARG A 648 30.80 23.78 25.99
C ARG A 648 30.44 22.45 25.32
#